data_c74744dba0f6f0fe61d4af19e5651cb0
#
_entry.id   c74744dba0f6f0fe61d4af19e5651cb0
#
_cell.length_a   1.000
_cell.length_b   1.000
_cell.length_c   1.000
_cell.angle_alpha   90.00
_cell.angle_beta   90.00
_cell.angle_gamma   90.00
#
_symmetry.space_group_name_H-M   'P 1'
#
loop_
_entity.id
_entity.type
_entity.pdbx_description
1 polymer ?
#
loop_
_entity_poly.entity_id
_entity_poly.type
_entity_poly.pdbx_seq_one_letter_code
_entity_poly.pdbx_strand_id
1 'polypeptide(L)'
;METKKGSSKRAVKRTTKEQKVVKHIGLVKKDPFLEPYENAIRGRHDHALWKLSQLTNNGKKSLSDFANGYNYYGLHKLSRGWVFREWAPNATAIYLVGDFNNWQEDEKYLAKRIEGTGNWELRLPEKALHHGDLYKMHVKWNGGEGERIPAWATRVVQDEMTKIFSAQVWNPKESYQWKKDKFKPQTSPLLIYECHIGMGQDAEKVGTYTEFKENVLPRIIKDGYNCIQIMAIQEHPYYGSFGYHVSSFFAPSSRFGTPEELKALIDEAHAKGIAVIMDIVHSHAVKNEVEGLGNLAGDPNQYFYPGERREHPAWDSLCFDYGKDEVMHFLLSNCKYWLNEFHFDGFRFDGVTSMLYYSHGLGEAFGGYGDYFNGHEDDNAICYLTLANKLIHEVNPKAITIAEEVSGMPGLAAKFEDGGYGFNYRMAMNIPDFWIKTIKEQKDENWKPSSIFWEVKNRRADERTISYCESHDQALVGDKTLIFRLIDADMYWHFKIGDENDVAFRGIALHKMIRLVTASTINGGYLNFMGNEFGHPEWIDFPREGNGWSYKYARRQWNLVDNKELDYYFLGDFDREMLKVIKSERNFINTEVREIWHNDGDQVLAYMRGDLLFVFNFSPTTSFTDYGFLVPVGSYDVVLDSDNKCFGGNGFNDESLTHLTNYDPLYVNEHKEWLKLYLPARTALVLKKN
;
A
#
# COMPACT_ATOMS: atom_id res chain seq x y z
N MET A 1 93.21 -0.39 -35.47
CA MET A 1 92.55 -1.64 -35.14
C MET A 1 91.39 -1.32 -34.25
N GLU A 2 90.23 -1.34 -34.82
CA GLU A 2 88.98 -0.90 -34.17
C GLU A 2 88.30 -2.09 -33.51
N THR A 3 87.90 -1.94 -32.30
CA THR A 3 87.01 -2.87 -31.60
C THR A 3 85.65 -2.28 -31.41
N LYS A 4 84.64 -2.82 -32.10
CA LYS A 4 83.24 -2.49 -31.98
C LYS A 4 82.69 -3.06 -30.68
N LYS A 5 82.09 -2.17 -29.84
CA LYS A 5 81.24 -2.56 -28.69
C LYS A 5 79.80 -2.66 -29.16
N GLY A 6 79.22 -3.85 -29.06
CA GLY A 6 77.82 -4.08 -29.28
C GLY A 6 77.02 -3.78 -28.02
N SER A 7 76.06 -2.88 -28.10
CA SER A 7 75.10 -2.61 -27.02
C SER A 7 73.83 -3.49 -27.19
N SER A 8 73.58 -4.44 -26.28
CA SER A 8 72.36 -5.19 -26.21
C SER A 8 71.26 -4.37 -25.55
N LYS A 9 70.25 -3.99 -26.29
CA LYS A 9 68.99 -3.42 -25.76
C LYS A 9 68.13 -4.52 -25.13
N ARG A 10 68.05 -4.57 -23.81
CA ARG A 10 67.07 -5.39 -23.06
C ARG A 10 65.68 -4.75 -23.24
N ALA A 11 64.77 -5.43 -23.96
CA ALA A 11 63.38 -5.05 -24.04
C ALA A 11 62.67 -5.39 -22.71
N VAL A 12 62.22 -4.33 -22.02
CA VAL A 12 61.35 -4.47 -20.82
C VAL A 12 59.96 -4.83 -21.28
N LYS A 13 59.53 -6.08 -21.11
CA LYS A 13 58.15 -6.47 -21.28
C LYS A 13 57.30 -5.80 -20.20
N ARG A 14 56.52 -4.78 -20.57
CA ARG A 14 55.41 -4.27 -19.78
C ARG A 14 54.34 -5.35 -19.75
N THR A 15 54.17 -6.05 -18.62
CA THR A 15 52.98 -6.86 -18.32
C THR A 15 51.85 -5.90 -18.05
N THR A 16 50.99 -5.67 -19.02
CA THR A 16 49.67 -5.11 -18.81
C THR A 16 48.89 -6.11 -17.89
N LYS A 17 48.70 -5.73 -16.62
CA LYS A 17 47.72 -6.41 -15.78
C LYS A 17 46.37 -6.20 -16.46
N GLU A 18 45.78 -7.25 -17.01
CA GLU A 18 44.37 -7.27 -17.35
C GLU A 18 43.60 -6.90 -16.08
N GLN A 19 43.03 -5.70 -16.06
CA GLN A 19 42.02 -5.35 -15.05
C GLN A 19 40.85 -6.32 -15.27
N LYS A 20 40.67 -7.26 -14.34
CA LYS A 20 39.44 -8.04 -14.26
C LYS A 20 38.28 -7.05 -14.18
N VAL A 21 37.47 -6.96 -15.20
CA VAL A 21 36.21 -6.18 -15.18
C VAL A 21 35.36 -6.78 -14.08
N VAL A 22 35.26 -6.05 -12.97
CA VAL A 22 34.38 -6.44 -11.86
C VAL A 22 32.95 -6.33 -12.37
N LYS A 23 32.25 -7.46 -12.44
CA LYS A 23 30.86 -7.51 -12.86
C LYS A 23 29.97 -7.13 -11.67
N HIS A 24 29.63 -5.86 -11.54
CA HIS A 24 28.72 -5.37 -10.49
C HIS A 24 27.32 -6.02 -10.58
N ILE A 25 26.66 -6.18 -9.43
CA ILE A 25 25.25 -6.57 -9.34
C ILE A 25 24.37 -5.47 -9.95
N GLY A 26 23.15 -5.81 -10.40
CA GLY A 26 22.28 -4.90 -11.13
C GLY A 26 21.95 -3.62 -10.37
N LEU A 27 21.73 -3.70 -9.07
CA LEU A 27 21.44 -2.54 -8.21
C LEU A 27 22.61 -1.54 -8.18
N VAL A 28 23.84 -2.03 -8.03
CA VAL A 28 25.07 -1.18 -8.04
C VAL A 28 25.31 -0.55 -9.40
N LYS A 29 24.92 -1.21 -10.50
CA LYS A 29 25.02 -0.61 -11.85
C LYS A 29 24.07 0.57 -12.02
N LYS A 30 22.90 0.51 -11.41
CA LYS A 30 21.89 1.58 -11.46
C LYS A 30 22.21 2.72 -10.51
N ASP A 31 22.82 2.41 -9.37
CA ASP A 31 23.24 3.37 -8.36
C ASP A 31 24.71 3.09 -7.93
N PRO A 32 25.69 3.73 -8.61
CA PRO A 32 27.11 3.52 -8.32
C PRO A 32 27.54 3.90 -6.90
N PHE A 33 26.79 4.71 -6.17
CA PHE A 33 27.08 5.06 -4.78
C PHE A 33 26.91 3.85 -3.83
N LEU A 34 26.27 2.77 -4.30
CA LEU A 34 26.16 1.50 -3.57
C LEU A 34 27.39 0.59 -3.73
N GLU A 35 28.40 0.95 -4.53
CA GLU A 35 29.59 0.11 -4.74
C GLU A 35 30.30 -0.27 -3.43
N PRO A 36 30.49 0.63 -2.43
CA PRO A 36 31.08 0.27 -1.15
C PRO A 36 30.32 -0.82 -0.38
N TYR A 37 29.03 -0.97 -0.63
CA TYR A 37 28.11 -1.87 0.05
C TYR A 37 27.74 -3.11 -0.77
N GLU A 38 28.35 -3.31 -1.95
CA GLU A 38 28.01 -4.40 -2.86
C GLU A 38 28.14 -5.78 -2.20
N ASN A 39 29.10 -5.98 -1.31
CA ASN A 39 29.26 -7.25 -0.59
C ASN A 39 28.08 -7.53 0.34
N ALA A 40 27.55 -6.53 1.02
CA ALA A 40 26.36 -6.67 1.87
C ALA A 40 25.10 -6.97 1.03
N ILE A 41 24.94 -6.27 -0.10
CA ILE A 41 23.83 -6.51 -1.06
C ILE A 41 23.90 -7.94 -1.60
N ARG A 42 25.09 -8.41 -2.01
CA ARG A 42 25.29 -9.81 -2.46
C ARG A 42 25.02 -10.79 -1.33
N GLY A 43 25.48 -10.52 -0.11
CA GLY A 43 25.22 -11.38 1.05
C GLY A 43 23.75 -11.58 1.31
N ARG A 44 22.94 -10.52 1.26
CA ARG A 44 21.46 -10.60 1.40
C ARG A 44 20.81 -11.39 0.26
N HIS A 45 21.25 -11.16 -0.97
CA HIS A 45 20.77 -11.91 -2.13
C HIS A 45 21.13 -13.42 -2.03
N ASP A 46 22.37 -13.73 -1.66
CA ASP A 46 22.85 -15.10 -1.50
C ASP A 46 22.14 -15.81 -0.33
N HIS A 47 21.84 -15.09 0.77
CA HIS A 47 21.03 -15.60 1.87
C HIS A 47 19.62 -15.98 1.40
N ALA A 48 18.97 -15.13 0.61
CA ALA A 48 17.65 -15.43 0.04
C ALA A 48 17.71 -16.65 -0.90
N LEU A 49 18.74 -16.76 -1.74
CA LEU A 49 18.95 -17.94 -2.62
C LEU A 49 19.21 -19.21 -1.81
N TRP A 50 20.03 -19.11 -0.78
CA TRP A 50 20.29 -20.25 0.12
C TRP A 50 19.00 -20.72 0.79
N LYS A 51 18.22 -19.78 1.39
CA LYS A 51 16.95 -20.12 2.03
C LYS A 51 15.95 -20.70 1.04
N LEU A 52 15.84 -20.12 -0.15
CA LEU A 52 15.01 -20.66 -1.24
C LEU A 52 15.39 -22.11 -1.55
N SER A 53 16.70 -22.40 -1.65
CA SER A 53 17.19 -23.77 -1.90
C SER A 53 16.80 -24.73 -0.78
N GLN A 54 16.86 -24.29 0.49
CA GLN A 54 16.41 -25.11 1.63
C GLN A 54 14.90 -25.41 1.56
N LEU A 55 14.07 -24.37 1.40
CA LEU A 55 12.61 -24.49 1.37
C LEU A 55 12.10 -25.32 0.18
N THR A 56 12.81 -25.28 -0.95
CA THR A 56 12.45 -26.00 -2.18
C THR A 56 13.13 -27.37 -2.33
N ASN A 57 13.84 -27.83 -1.30
CA ASN A 57 14.63 -29.07 -1.38
C ASN A 57 15.57 -29.07 -2.60
N ASN A 58 16.41 -28.04 -2.70
CA ASN A 58 17.34 -27.82 -3.81
C ASN A 58 16.65 -27.77 -5.19
N GLY A 59 15.51 -27.10 -5.27
CA GLY A 59 14.76 -26.89 -6.51
C GLY A 59 13.95 -28.11 -6.97
N LYS A 60 13.79 -29.16 -6.15
CA LYS A 60 12.92 -30.31 -6.45
C LYS A 60 11.42 -29.95 -6.36
N LYS A 61 11.09 -28.87 -5.65
CA LYS A 61 9.76 -28.28 -5.54
C LYS A 61 9.85 -26.80 -5.88
N SER A 62 8.75 -26.21 -6.33
CA SER A 62 8.66 -24.78 -6.47
C SER A 62 8.47 -24.11 -5.09
N LEU A 63 8.67 -22.79 -5.01
CA LEU A 63 8.34 -22.04 -3.80
C LEU A 63 6.81 -22.06 -3.57
N SER A 64 6.03 -22.06 -4.64
CA SER A 64 4.58 -22.21 -4.60
C SER A 64 4.14 -23.58 -4.05
N ASP A 65 4.90 -24.66 -4.30
CA ASP A 65 4.62 -25.98 -3.68
C ASP A 65 4.92 -25.96 -2.18
N PHE A 66 5.97 -25.25 -1.76
CA PHE A 66 6.28 -25.06 -0.34
C PHE A 66 5.17 -24.25 0.35
N ALA A 67 4.76 -23.13 -0.24
CA ALA A 67 3.75 -22.22 0.29
C ALA A 67 2.32 -22.77 0.11
N ASN A 68 2.06 -23.97 0.55
CA ASN A 68 0.78 -24.67 0.36
C ASN A 68 0.17 -25.19 1.68
N GLY A 69 0.59 -24.59 2.81
CA GLY A 69 0.16 -25.01 4.13
C GLY A 69 -1.35 -24.91 4.35
N TYR A 70 -2.01 -23.92 3.75
CA TYR A 70 -3.46 -23.72 3.85
C TYR A 70 -4.29 -24.87 3.24
N ASN A 71 -3.72 -25.71 2.39
CA ASN A 71 -4.33 -26.94 1.87
C ASN A 71 -4.04 -28.17 2.74
N TYR A 72 -3.14 -28.06 3.72
CA TYR A 72 -2.76 -29.14 4.62
C TYR A 72 -3.25 -28.92 6.05
N TYR A 73 -2.98 -27.76 6.63
CA TYR A 73 -3.40 -27.36 7.97
C TYR A 73 -4.81 -26.79 8.00
N GLY A 74 -5.39 -26.73 9.20
CA GLY A 74 -6.77 -26.30 9.39
C GLY A 74 -7.77 -27.44 9.22
N LEU A 75 -9.04 -27.12 9.07
CA LEU A 75 -10.14 -28.06 8.92
C LEU A 75 -10.57 -28.18 7.47
N HIS A 76 -10.51 -29.40 6.92
CA HIS A 76 -10.86 -29.67 5.52
C HIS A 76 -11.93 -30.75 5.39
N LYS A 77 -12.91 -30.48 4.52
CA LYS A 77 -13.85 -31.50 4.05
C LYS A 77 -13.17 -32.40 3.03
N LEU A 78 -13.23 -33.70 3.26
CA LEU A 78 -12.77 -34.73 2.34
C LEU A 78 -13.95 -35.38 1.61
N SER A 79 -13.70 -36.20 0.59
CA SER A 79 -14.73 -37.00 -0.08
C SER A 79 -15.47 -37.95 0.87
N ARG A 80 -14.81 -38.37 1.96
CA ARG A 80 -15.36 -39.23 3.02
C ARG A 80 -14.94 -38.73 4.39
N GLY A 81 -15.63 -37.71 4.93
CA GLY A 81 -15.35 -37.17 6.26
C GLY A 81 -14.57 -35.87 6.27
N TRP A 82 -13.88 -35.63 7.37
CA TRP A 82 -13.14 -34.42 7.65
C TRP A 82 -11.73 -34.74 8.11
N VAL A 83 -10.80 -33.83 7.88
CA VAL A 83 -9.47 -33.84 8.46
C VAL A 83 -9.17 -32.47 9.06
N PHE A 84 -8.68 -32.48 10.27
CA PHE A 84 -8.15 -31.30 10.95
C PHE A 84 -6.66 -31.51 11.20
N ARG A 85 -5.82 -30.48 10.97
CA ARG A 85 -4.40 -30.51 11.29
C ARG A 85 -3.95 -29.18 11.87
N GLU A 86 -3.06 -29.27 12.85
CA GLU A 86 -2.43 -28.08 13.45
C GLU A 86 -0.96 -28.35 13.76
N TRP A 87 -0.14 -27.28 13.73
CA TRP A 87 1.24 -27.31 14.16
C TRP A 87 1.34 -26.77 15.59
N ALA A 88 1.56 -27.66 16.54
CA ALA A 88 1.63 -27.34 17.97
C ALA A 88 2.67 -28.26 18.64
N PRO A 89 3.98 -28.00 18.45
CA PRO A 89 5.04 -28.89 18.87
C PRO A 89 5.08 -29.15 20.38
N ASN A 90 4.68 -28.17 21.20
CA ASN A 90 4.68 -28.26 22.66
C ASN A 90 3.39 -28.83 23.24
N ALA A 91 2.34 -29.02 22.45
CA ALA A 91 1.10 -29.61 22.93
C ALA A 91 1.30 -31.05 23.40
N THR A 92 0.60 -31.44 24.46
CA THR A 92 0.53 -32.83 24.96
C THR A 92 -0.79 -33.50 24.58
N ALA A 93 -1.86 -32.72 24.34
CA ALA A 93 -3.13 -33.17 23.78
C ALA A 93 -3.83 -32.00 23.07
N ILE A 94 -4.61 -32.31 22.03
CA ILE A 94 -5.47 -31.34 21.33
C ILE A 94 -6.82 -32.01 21.10
N TYR A 95 -7.87 -31.45 21.69
CA TYR A 95 -9.26 -31.83 21.43
C TYR A 95 -9.94 -30.77 20.58
N LEU A 96 -10.76 -31.16 19.61
CA LEU A 96 -11.73 -30.22 19.06
C LEU A 96 -12.96 -30.18 19.95
N VAL A 97 -13.35 -29.00 20.38
CA VAL A 97 -14.56 -28.74 21.17
C VAL A 97 -15.45 -27.75 20.40
N GLY A 98 -16.75 -27.95 20.45
CA GLY A 98 -17.68 -27.12 19.72
C GLY A 98 -19.13 -27.57 19.84
N ASP A 99 -20.00 -27.04 18.98
CA ASP A 99 -21.43 -27.33 18.95
C ASP A 99 -21.72 -28.84 18.79
N PHE A 100 -20.86 -29.55 18.10
CA PHE A 100 -20.97 -30.98 17.77
C PHE A 100 -20.73 -31.90 18.97
N ASN A 101 -20.14 -31.42 20.07
CA ASN A 101 -19.89 -32.21 21.31
C ASN A 101 -20.21 -31.44 22.58
N ASN A 102 -21.11 -30.44 22.51
CA ASN A 102 -21.51 -29.57 23.62
C ASN A 102 -20.31 -28.88 24.33
N TRP A 103 -19.25 -28.54 23.56
CA TRP A 103 -18.05 -27.89 24.06
C TRP A 103 -17.30 -28.67 25.13
N GLN A 104 -17.40 -30.02 25.08
CA GLN A 104 -16.75 -30.93 26.04
C GLN A 104 -15.66 -31.74 25.34
N GLU A 105 -14.61 -32.09 26.07
CA GLU A 105 -13.63 -33.08 25.61
C GLU A 105 -14.30 -34.42 25.36
N ASP A 106 -14.02 -35.02 24.21
CA ASP A 106 -14.45 -36.36 23.82
C ASP A 106 -13.32 -37.03 23.05
N GLU A 107 -12.98 -38.27 23.43
CA GLU A 107 -11.94 -39.08 22.78
C GLU A 107 -12.13 -39.22 21.24
N LYS A 108 -13.37 -39.10 20.76
CA LYS A 108 -13.66 -39.07 19.31
C LYS A 108 -13.09 -37.86 18.60
N TYR A 109 -12.86 -36.78 19.32
CA TYR A 109 -12.36 -35.51 18.83
C TYR A 109 -10.92 -35.21 19.29
N LEU A 110 -10.22 -36.23 19.85
CA LEU A 110 -8.82 -36.13 20.21
C LEU A 110 -7.93 -36.29 18.97
N ALA A 111 -7.11 -35.30 18.69
CA ALA A 111 -6.12 -35.35 17.63
C ALA A 111 -4.93 -36.28 18.02
N LYS A 112 -4.31 -36.87 17.02
CA LYS A 112 -3.12 -37.71 17.18
C LYS A 112 -1.89 -36.92 16.74
N ARG A 113 -0.83 -36.99 17.54
CA ARG A 113 0.46 -36.40 17.20
C ARG A 113 1.10 -37.21 16.06
N ILE A 114 1.64 -36.49 15.07
CA ILE A 114 2.45 -37.09 13.99
C ILE A 114 3.90 -37.05 14.45
N GLU A 115 4.45 -38.21 14.75
CA GLU A 115 5.79 -38.36 15.29
C GLU A 115 6.86 -37.62 14.52
N GLY A 116 7.73 -36.89 15.22
CA GLY A 116 8.89 -36.19 14.67
C GLY A 116 8.59 -34.89 13.92
N THR A 117 7.31 -34.42 13.87
CA THR A 117 6.93 -33.25 13.06
C THR A 117 6.40 -32.06 13.87
N GLY A 118 5.96 -32.27 15.10
CA GLY A 118 5.20 -31.27 15.88
C GLY A 118 3.76 -31.06 15.39
N ASN A 119 3.32 -31.81 14.40
CA ASN A 119 1.97 -31.73 13.84
C ASN A 119 1.00 -32.66 14.56
N TRP A 120 -0.25 -32.25 14.53
CA TRP A 120 -1.38 -33.01 15.04
C TRP A 120 -2.38 -33.26 13.92
N GLU A 121 -3.02 -34.44 13.89
CA GLU A 121 -4.05 -34.80 12.92
C GLU A 121 -5.25 -35.45 13.61
N LEU A 122 -6.46 -35.02 13.24
CA LEU A 122 -7.72 -35.62 13.60
C LEU A 122 -8.51 -35.95 12.33
N ARG A 123 -9.02 -37.18 12.21
CA ARG A 123 -9.93 -37.59 11.13
C ARG A 123 -11.29 -37.91 11.70
N LEU A 124 -12.32 -37.30 11.11
CA LEU A 124 -13.70 -37.43 11.57
C LEU A 124 -14.60 -37.98 10.45
N PRO A 125 -15.65 -38.75 10.79
CA PRO A 125 -16.64 -39.17 9.82
C PRO A 125 -17.44 -38.00 9.26
N GLU A 126 -18.11 -38.18 8.12
CA GLU A 126 -18.80 -37.13 7.42
C GLU A 126 -19.85 -36.37 8.26
N LYS A 127 -20.58 -37.10 9.08
CA LYS A 127 -21.67 -36.57 9.91
C LYS A 127 -21.20 -35.96 11.24
N ALA A 128 -19.89 -35.88 11.47
CA ALA A 128 -19.36 -35.38 12.74
C ALA A 128 -19.44 -33.85 12.84
N LEU A 129 -19.38 -33.16 11.71
CA LEU A 129 -19.39 -31.71 11.66
C LEU A 129 -20.38 -31.22 10.59
N HIS A 130 -21.03 -30.07 10.86
CA HIS A 130 -21.97 -29.43 9.95
C HIS A 130 -21.50 -28.01 9.60
N HIS A 131 -21.91 -27.52 8.44
CA HIS A 131 -21.69 -26.12 8.08
C HIS A 131 -22.32 -25.19 9.10
N GLY A 132 -21.54 -24.25 9.62
CA GLY A 132 -21.97 -23.29 10.63
C GLY A 132 -21.64 -23.68 12.07
N ASP A 133 -21.28 -24.94 12.35
CA ASP A 133 -20.86 -25.34 13.70
C ASP A 133 -19.68 -24.47 14.18
N LEU A 134 -19.77 -23.96 15.40
CA LEU A 134 -18.69 -23.24 16.06
C LEU A 134 -17.74 -24.22 16.75
N TYR A 135 -16.45 -23.92 16.72
CA TYR A 135 -15.47 -24.77 17.35
C TYR A 135 -14.20 -24.04 17.77
N LYS A 136 -13.45 -24.66 18.69
CA LYS A 136 -12.08 -24.31 19.11
C LYS A 136 -11.25 -25.56 19.29
N MET A 137 -9.96 -25.38 19.48
CA MET A 137 -9.08 -26.38 20.06
C MET A 137 -9.05 -26.20 21.58
N HIS A 138 -9.23 -27.28 22.34
CA HIS A 138 -8.77 -27.33 23.71
C HIS A 138 -7.38 -27.97 23.71
N VAL A 139 -6.38 -27.15 23.99
CA VAL A 139 -4.96 -27.54 23.89
C VAL A 139 -4.39 -27.71 25.29
N LYS A 140 -3.74 -28.85 25.53
CA LYS A 140 -3.02 -29.14 26.79
C LYS A 140 -1.50 -29.12 26.50
N TRP A 141 -0.75 -28.62 27.46
CA TRP A 141 0.73 -28.59 27.42
C TRP A 141 1.28 -28.78 28.84
N ASN A 142 2.60 -28.97 28.96
CA ASN A 142 3.23 -29.08 30.26
C ASN A 142 3.04 -27.80 31.08
N GLY A 143 2.24 -27.86 32.16
CA GLY A 143 1.99 -26.76 33.07
C GLY A 143 0.74 -25.92 32.76
N GLY A 144 -0.10 -26.30 31.77
CA GLY A 144 -1.34 -25.61 31.49
C GLY A 144 -2.21 -26.19 30.40
N GLU A 145 -3.33 -25.58 30.20
CA GLU A 145 -4.29 -25.90 29.13
C GLU A 145 -5.13 -24.66 28.80
N GLY A 146 -5.81 -24.67 27.68
CA GLY A 146 -6.76 -23.62 27.33
C GLY A 146 -7.36 -23.77 25.93
N GLU A 147 -8.45 -23.05 25.74
CA GLU A 147 -9.08 -22.96 24.42
C GLU A 147 -8.28 -22.03 23.50
N ARG A 148 -8.16 -22.43 22.23
CA ARG A 148 -7.45 -21.67 21.19
C ARG A 148 -8.23 -21.74 19.87
N ILE A 149 -8.17 -20.66 19.10
CA ILE A 149 -8.60 -20.68 17.71
C ILE A 149 -7.48 -21.33 16.89
N PRO A 150 -7.78 -22.28 15.98
CA PRO A 150 -6.74 -22.85 15.10
C PRO A 150 -6.03 -21.79 14.28
N ALA A 151 -4.71 -21.86 14.20
CA ALA A 151 -3.90 -20.87 13.48
C ALA A 151 -4.26 -20.75 11.99
N TRP A 152 -4.76 -21.82 11.40
CA TRP A 152 -5.13 -21.92 9.99
C TRP A 152 -6.65 -21.87 9.76
N ALA A 153 -7.42 -21.34 10.72
CA ALA A 153 -8.86 -21.19 10.55
C ALA A 153 -9.20 -20.21 9.42
N THR A 154 -10.05 -20.63 8.48
CA THR A 154 -10.46 -19.82 7.31
C THR A 154 -11.75 -19.04 7.53
N ARG A 155 -12.46 -19.31 8.61
CA ARG A 155 -13.63 -18.57 9.08
C ARG A 155 -13.62 -18.49 10.60
N VAL A 156 -13.68 -17.27 11.11
CA VAL A 156 -13.74 -16.96 12.53
C VAL A 156 -14.85 -15.94 12.73
N VAL A 157 -15.72 -16.15 13.73
CA VAL A 157 -16.87 -15.29 13.99
C VAL A 157 -16.93 -14.89 15.44
N GLN A 158 -17.45 -13.71 15.72
CA GLN A 158 -17.65 -13.17 17.05
C GLN A 158 -19.11 -13.36 17.49
N ASP A 159 -19.33 -13.90 18.67
CA ASP A 159 -20.64 -13.92 19.31
C ASP A 159 -21.06 -12.49 19.68
N GLU A 160 -22.27 -12.11 19.33
CA GLU A 160 -22.75 -10.72 19.50
C GLU A 160 -22.90 -10.32 20.98
N MET A 161 -23.23 -11.26 21.84
CA MET A 161 -23.50 -10.99 23.26
C MET A 161 -22.23 -11.08 24.11
N THR A 162 -21.47 -12.16 23.95
CA THR A 162 -20.28 -12.42 24.77
C THR A 162 -19.05 -11.76 24.24
N LYS A 163 -19.04 -11.37 22.93
CA LYS A 163 -17.89 -10.85 22.18
C LYS A 163 -16.73 -11.85 22.04
N ILE A 164 -16.96 -13.11 22.37
CA ILE A 164 -15.99 -14.19 22.24
C ILE A 164 -15.92 -14.63 20.77
N PHE A 165 -14.70 -14.82 20.25
CA PHE A 165 -14.48 -15.37 18.93
C PHE A 165 -14.38 -16.88 18.96
N SER A 166 -14.87 -17.52 17.92
CA SER A 166 -14.74 -18.95 17.65
C SER A 166 -14.49 -19.21 16.18
N ALA A 167 -13.74 -20.25 15.86
CA ALA A 167 -13.68 -20.75 14.49
C ALA A 167 -15.04 -21.33 14.11
N GLN A 168 -15.37 -21.27 12.82
CA GLN A 168 -16.61 -21.80 12.29
C GLN A 168 -16.35 -22.78 11.16
N VAL A 169 -17.02 -23.92 11.19
CA VAL A 169 -17.00 -24.89 10.09
C VAL A 169 -17.63 -24.26 8.86
N TRP A 170 -16.80 -23.93 7.87
CA TRP A 170 -17.25 -23.25 6.65
C TRP A 170 -17.22 -24.23 5.47
N ASN A 171 -18.37 -24.73 5.09
CA ASN A 171 -18.55 -25.67 4.00
C ASN A 171 -19.92 -25.42 3.33
N PRO A 172 -20.06 -24.32 2.58
CA PRO A 172 -21.29 -23.99 1.88
C PRO A 172 -21.64 -25.10 0.88
N LYS A 173 -22.93 -25.29 0.60
CA LYS A 173 -23.43 -26.32 -0.31
C LYS A 173 -22.88 -26.17 -1.73
N GLU A 174 -22.70 -24.92 -2.15
CA GLU A 174 -22.16 -24.56 -3.46
C GLU A 174 -20.93 -23.67 -3.27
N SER A 175 -19.85 -24.04 -3.95
CA SER A 175 -18.64 -23.20 -4.00
C SER A 175 -18.94 -21.94 -4.81
N TYR A 176 -18.30 -20.81 -4.45
CA TYR A 176 -18.41 -19.57 -5.21
C TYR A 176 -18.01 -19.78 -6.68
N GLN A 177 -18.83 -19.30 -7.59
CA GLN A 177 -18.60 -19.39 -9.03
C GLN A 177 -18.14 -18.04 -9.57
N TRP A 178 -16.85 -17.94 -9.90
CA TRP A 178 -16.26 -16.73 -10.44
C TRP A 178 -16.79 -16.41 -11.84
N LYS A 179 -17.29 -15.19 -12.04
CA LYS A 179 -17.70 -14.67 -13.35
C LYS A 179 -16.49 -14.25 -14.19
N LYS A 180 -15.43 -13.77 -13.53
CA LYS A 180 -14.21 -13.24 -14.13
C LYS A 180 -12.96 -13.98 -13.64
N ASP A 181 -12.91 -15.27 -13.87
CA ASP A 181 -11.81 -16.15 -13.43
C ASP A 181 -10.42 -15.77 -13.97
N LYS A 182 -10.33 -15.10 -15.13
CA LYS A 182 -9.07 -14.71 -15.77
C LYS A 182 -8.93 -13.20 -15.91
N PHE A 183 -8.95 -12.50 -14.79
CA PHE A 183 -8.73 -11.06 -14.80
C PHE A 183 -7.23 -10.74 -15.01
N LYS A 184 -6.96 -9.68 -15.76
CA LYS A 184 -5.61 -9.13 -15.96
C LYS A 184 -5.67 -7.63 -15.74
N PRO A 185 -5.10 -7.11 -14.66
CA PRO A 185 -5.15 -5.70 -14.36
C PRO A 185 -4.44 -4.85 -15.43
N GLN A 186 -5.05 -3.72 -15.78
CA GLN A 186 -4.43 -2.65 -16.58
C GLN A 186 -4.15 -1.48 -15.65
N THR A 187 -2.93 -1.39 -15.16
CA THR A 187 -2.55 -0.52 -14.04
C THR A 187 -1.38 0.41 -14.37
N SER A 188 -1.38 0.99 -15.57
CA SER A 188 -0.35 1.96 -15.97
C SER A 188 -0.99 3.24 -16.50
N PRO A 189 -0.98 4.35 -15.73
CA PRO A 189 -0.53 4.45 -14.32
C PRO A 189 -1.43 3.67 -13.35
N LEU A 190 -0.87 3.27 -12.20
CA LEU A 190 -1.64 2.67 -11.12
C LEU A 190 -2.36 3.78 -10.35
N LEU A 191 -3.69 3.79 -10.40
CA LEU A 191 -4.54 4.77 -9.73
C LEU A 191 -5.35 4.06 -8.65
N ILE A 192 -4.90 4.20 -7.40
CA ILE A 192 -5.38 3.44 -6.26
C ILE A 192 -6.46 4.21 -5.50
N TYR A 193 -7.57 3.54 -5.23
CA TYR A 193 -8.56 3.97 -4.26
C TYR A 193 -8.42 3.14 -2.98
N GLU A 194 -7.81 3.71 -1.96
CA GLU A 194 -7.67 3.10 -0.64
C GLU A 194 -8.99 3.19 0.11
N CYS A 195 -9.43 2.10 0.72
CA CYS A 195 -10.73 2.05 1.39
C CYS A 195 -10.76 1.09 2.57
N HIS A 196 -11.64 1.41 3.53
CA HIS A 196 -12.02 0.54 4.64
C HIS A 196 -13.47 0.09 4.46
N ILE A 197 -13.71 -1.20 4.39
CA ILE A 197 -15.05 -1.76 4.11
C ILE A 197 -16.09 -1.26 5.12
N GLY A 198 -15.75 -1.35 6.41
CA GLY A 198 -16.66 -0.97 7.49
C GLY A 198 -17.05 0.51 7.53
N MET A 199 -16.26 1.40 6.91
CA MET A 199 -16.53 2.84 6.82
C MET A 199 -17.30 3.24 5.56
N GLY A 200 -17.60 2.31 4.67
CA GLY A 200 -18.07 2.57 3.31
C GLY A 200 -19.52 3.09 3.17
N GLN A 201 -20.16 3.58 4.22
CA GLN A 201 -21.56 4.04 4.19
C GLN A 201 -21.79 5.29 5.04
N ASP A 202 -22.93 5.97 4.80
CA ASP A 202 -23.36 7.15 5.56
C ASP A 202 -23.85 6.81 6.98
N ALA A 203 -24.40 5.62 7.18
CA ALA A 203 -24.99 5.22 8.47
C ALA A 203 -23.90 5.01 9.54
N GLU A 204 -24.22 5.33 10.79
CA GLU A 204 -23.34 5.13 11.94
C GLU A 204 -23.32 3.64 12.39
N LYS A 205 -22.74 2.79 11.54
CA LYS A 205 -22.61 1.34 11.74
C LYS A 205 -21.39 0.79 11.01
N VAL A 206 -21.09 -0.48 11.20
CA VAL A 206 -20.12 -1.20 10.36
C VAL A 206 -20.76 -1.52 9.01
N GLY A 207 -20.11 -1.15 7.91
CA GLY A 207 -20.51 -1.50 6.54
C GLY A 207 -20.13 -2.93 6.18
N THR A 208 -20.79 -3.47 5.13
CA THR A 208 -20.58 -4.85 4.67
C THR A 208 -19.93 -4.90 3.28
N TYR A 209 -19.36 -6.07 2.92
CA TYR A 209 -18.85 -6.32 1.55
C TYR A 209 -19.92 -6.07 0.49
N THR A 210 -21.16 -6.49 0.75
CA THR A 210 -22.29 -6.30 -0.16
C THR A 210 -22.64 -4.83 -0.31
N GLU A 211 -22.79 -4.09 0.79
CA GLU A 211 -23.04 -2.64 0.76
C GLU A 211 -21.94 -1.88 0.03
N PHE A 212 -20.68 -2.25 0.27
CA PHE A 212 -19.55 -1.64 -0.43
C PHE A 212 -19.60 -1.91 -1.95
N LYS A 213 -19.85 -3.16 -2.34
CA LYS A 213 -20.01 -3.54 -3.75
C LYS A 213 -21.11 -2.76 -4.45
N GLU A 214 -22.25 -2.55 -3.78
CA GLU A 214 -23.44 -1.91 -4.35
C GLU A 214 -23.36 -0.38 -4.36
N ASN A 215 -22.76 0.23 -3.34
CA ASN A 215 -22.84 1.67 -3.14
C ASN A 215 -21.50 2.42 -3.34
N VAL A 216 -20.35 1.79 -3.08
CA VAL A 216 -19.03 2.45 -3.16
C VAL A 216 -18.31 2.09 -4.45
N LEU A 217 -18.29 0.82 -4.85
CA LEU A 217 -17.62 0.39 -6.07
C LEU A 217 -18.08 1.18 -7.32
N PRO A 218 -19.39 1.47 -7.54
CA PRO A 218 -19.81 2.31 -8.65
C PRO A 218 -19.24 3.73 -8.64
N ARG A 219 -18.99 4.32 -7.45
CA ARG A 219 -18.37 5.63 -7.30
C ARG A 219 -16.92 5.57 -7.74
N ILE A 220 -16.15 4.59 -7.26
CA ILE A 220 -14.74 4.37 -7.63
C ILE A 220 -14.57 4.25 -9.15
N ILE A 221 -15.47 3.48 -9.79
CA ILE A 221 -15.47 3.30 -11.25
C ILE A 221 -15.75 4.62 -11.97
N LYS A 222 -16.76 5.36 -11.51
CA LYS A 222 -17.15 6.67 -12.07
C LYS A 222 -15.98 7.68 -11.94
N ASP A 223 -15.28 7.68 -10.82
CA ASP A 223 -14.18 8.60 -10.57
C ASP A 223 -12.91 8.24 -11.34
N GLY A 224 -12.84 7.00 -11.86
CA GLY A 224 -11.82 6.61 -12.82
C GLY A 224 -10.58 5.97 -12.22
N TYR A 225 -10.62 5.54 -10.98
CA TYR A 225 -9.57 4.70 -10.38
C TYR A 225 -9.57 3.31 -11.02
N ASN A 226 -8.42 2.66 -11.05
CA ASN A 226 -8.26 1.34 -11.70
C ASN A 226 -7.77 0.25 -10.73
N CYS A 227 -7.60 0.59 -9.47
CA CYS A 227 -7.22 -0.34 -8.41
C CYS A 227 -7.90 0.06 -7.09
N ILE A 228 -8.41 -0.92 -6.36
CA ILE A 228 -8.89 -0.76 -4.99
C ILE A 228 -7.85 -1.37 -4.07
N GLN A 229 -7.41 -0.62 -3.05
CA GLN A 229 -6.62 -1.13 -1.92
C GLN A 229 -7.54 -1.24 -0.72
N ILE A 230 -7.89 -2.49 -0.35
CA ILE A 230 -8.70 -2.75 0.83
C ILE A 230 -7.78 -2.78 2.05
N MET A 231 -7.98 -1.86 3.01
CA MET A 231 -7.30 -1.86 4.30
C MET A 231 -7.53 -3.19 5.00
N ALA A 232 -6.59 -3.56 5.89
CA ALA A 232 -6.50 -4.85 6.55
C ALA A 232 -7.86 -5.49 6.92
N ILE A 233 -8.20 -6.60 6.26
CA ILE A 233 -9.46 -7.34 6.44
C ILE A 233 -9.26 -8.73 7.02
N GLN A 234 -8.05 -9.13 7.34
CA GLN A 234 -7.80 -10.34 8.13
C GLN A 234 -8.50 -10.20 9.48
N GLU A 235 -9.03 -11.29 10.04
CA GLU A 235 -9.82 -11.19 11.26
C GLU A 235 -9.01 -10.63 12.43
N HIS A 236 -9.63 -9.74 13.18
CA HIS A 236 -9.02 -8.99 14.26
C HIS A 236 -10.01 -8.80 15.42
N PRO A 237 -9.60 -8.88 16.69
CA PRO A 237 -10.53 -8.83 17.83
C PRO A 237 -11.08 -7.43 18.06
N TYR A 238 -10.31 -6.38 17.80
CA TYR A 238 -10.68 -4.99 18.08
C TYR A 238 -10.91 -4.19 16.80
N TYR A 239 -12.14 -3.74 16.59
CA TYR A 239 -12.52 -2.94 15.40
C TYR A 239 -11.73 -1.63 15.28
N GLY A 240 -11.43 -0.98 16.41
CA GLY A 240 -10.62 0.24 16.47
C GLY A 240 -9.15 0.07 16.10
N SER A 241 -8.68 -1.16 15.85
CA SER A 241 -7.35 -1.40 15.24
C SER A 241 -7.33 -1.21 13.73
N PHE A 242 -8.45 -0.87 13.11
CA PHE A 242 -8.63 -0.74 11.65
C PHE A 242 -8.32 -2.02 10.86
N GLY A 243 -8.16 -3.16 11.55
CA GLY A 243 -7.72 -4.43 10.99
C GLY A 243 -6.22 -4.71 11.13
N TYR A 244 -5.44 -3.79 11.68
CA TYR A 244 -3.98 -3.96 11.77
C TYR A 244 -3.52 -4.81 12.97
N HIS A 245 -4.38 -5.15 13.93
CA HIS A 245 -4.10 -6.11 14.99
C HIS A 245 -4.69 -7.50 14.68
N VAL A 246 -4.08 -8.17 13.72
CA VAL A 246 -4.58 -9.45 13.19
C VAL A 246 -4.46 -10.56 14.22
N SER A 247 -5.55 -11.33 14.39
CA SER A 247 -5.60 -12.56 15.20
C SER A 247 -5.68 -13.84 14.35
N SER A 248 -6.41 -13.81 13.23
CA SER A 248 -6.61 -14.97 12.37
C SER A 248 -6.27 -14.63 10.91
N PHE A 249 -5.11 -15.09 10.47
CA PHE A 249 -4.48 -14.67 9.22
C PHE A 249 -5.16 -15.19 7.95
N PHE A 250 -5.87 -16.33 8.04
CA PHE A 250 -6.54 -16.97 6.90
C PHE A 250 -8.05 -16.69 6.84
N ALA A 251 -8.59 -15.97 7.82
CA ALA A 251 -10.01 -15.64 7.88
C ALA A 251 -10.25 -14.18 7.47
N PRO A 252 -11.12 -13.90 6.48
CA PRO A 252 -11.62 -12.54 6.28
C PRO A 252 -12.51 -12.15 7.46
N SER A 253 -12.44 -10.88 7.88
CA SER A 253 -13.19 -10.40 9.03
C SER A 253 -14.70 -10.62 8.84
N SER A 254 -15.29 -11.32 9.81
CA SER A 254 -16.70 -11.66 9.83
C SER A 254 -17.60 -10.44 10.06
N ARG A 255 -17.03 -9.34 10.56
CA ARG A 255 -17.77 -8.07 10.73
C ARG A 255 -18.32 -7.51 9.44
N PHE A 256 -17.64 -7.78 8.33
CA PHE A 256 -18.01 -7.24 7.02
C PHE A 256 -18.85 -8.20 6.18
N GLY A 257 -19.04 -9.45 6.64
CA GLY A 257 -19.85 -10.44 5.94
C GLY A 257 -19.20 -11.82 5.84
N THR A 258 -19.58 -12.54 4.79
CA THR A 258 -19.11 -13.91 4.49
C THR A 258 -17.93 -13.90 3.52
N PRO A 259 -17.14 -14.99 3.44
CA PRO A 259 -16.12 -15.15 2.40
C PRO A 259 -16.68 -15.02 0.97
N GLU A 260 -17.89 -15.52 0.72
CA GLU A 260 -18.55 -15.45 -0.58
C GLU A 260 -18.93 -14.01 -0.96
N GLU A 261 -19.30 -13.18 0.00
CA GLU A 261 -19.60 -11.75 -0.23
C GLU A 261 -18.32 -10.98 -0.58
N LEU A 262 -17.18 -11.30 0.06
CA LEU A 262 -15.88 -10.73 -0.34
C LEU A 262 -15.49 -11.18 -1.75
N LYS A 263 -15.65 -12.47 -2.08
CA LYS A 263 -15.40 -12.97 -3.44
C LYS A 263 -16.32 -12.26 -4.46
N ALA A 264 -17.58 -12.02 -4.12
CA ALA A 264 -18.52 -11.31 -5.00
C ALA A 264 -18.13 -9.83 -5.20
N LEU A 265 -17.57 -9.17 -4.20
CA LEU A 265 -17.03 -7.82 -4.36
C LEU A 265 -15.83 -7.79 -5.31
N ILE A 266 -14.87 -8.70 -5.14
CA ILE A 266 -13.67 -8.78 -5.99
C ILE A 266 -14.06 -9.15 -7.43
N ASP A 267 -14.93 -10.12 -7.61
CA ASP A 267 -15.43 -10.57 -8.94
C ASP A 267 -16.14 -9.44 -9.69
N GLU A 268 -16.98 -8.65 -9.01
CA GLU A 268 -17.62 -7.49 -9.60
C GLU A 268 -16.62 -6.39 -9.97
N ALA A 269 -15.62 -6.13 -9.12
CA ALA A 269 -14.52 -5.20 -9.43
C ALA A 269 -13.77 -5.65 -10.69
N HIS A 270 -13.41 -6.93 -10.78
CA HIS A 270 -12.77 -7.52 -11.96
C HIS A 270 -13.64 -7.43 -13.21
N ALA A 271 -14.95 -7.64 -13.10
CA ALA A 271 -15.88 -7.49 -14.21
C ALA A 271 -15.92 -6.06 -14.77
N LYS A 272 -15.60 -5.07 -13.93
CA LYS A 272 -15.49 -3.64 -14.29
C LYS A 272 -14.07 -3.20 -14.67
N GLY A 273 -13.10 -4.11 -14.68
CA GLY A 273 -11.72 -3.80 -15.05
C GLY A 273 -10.88 -3.21 -13.91
N ILE A 274 -11.34 -3.32 -12.66
CA ILE A 274 -10.68 -2.77 -11.47
C ILE A 274 -9.88 -3.89 -10.79
N ALA A 275 -8.59 -3.65 -10.55
CA ALA A 275 -7.74 -4.51 -9.73
C ALA A 275 -8.11 -4.37 -8.25
N VAL A 276 -7.91 -5.43 -7.47
CA VAL A 276 -8.15 -5.39 -6.03
C VAL A 276 -6.91 -5.92 -5.30
N ILE A 277 -6.28 -5.07 -4.50
CA ILE A 277 -5.17 -5.44 -3.62
C ILE A 277 -5.59 -5.33 -2.16
N MET A 278 -4.90 -6.03 -1.30
CA MET A 278 -5.19 -6.07 0.14
C MET A 278 -3.99 -5.55 0.93
N ASP A 279 -4.26 -4.79 2.00
CA ASP A 279 -3.28 -4.57 3.05
C ASP A 279 -3.02 -5.88 3.78
N ILE A 280 -1.78 -6.38 3.71
CA ILE A 280 -1.37 -7.60 4.39
C ILE A 280 -0.46 -7.26 5.56
N VAL A 281 -0.85 -7.70 6.76
CA VAL A 281 -0.12 -7.41 7.99
C VAL A 281 0.74 -8.63 8.34
N HIS A 282 1.99 -8.61 7.89
CA HIS A 282 2.99 -9.63 8.22
C HIS A 282 4.16 -9.05 9.03
N SER A 283 4.09 -7.77 9.38
CA SER A 283 5.04 -7.10 10.28
C SER A 283 4.85 -7.50 11.74
N HIS A 284 3.61 -7.83 12.13
CA HIS A 284 3.27 -8.15 13.51
C HIS A 284 1.94 -8.91 13.62
N ALA A 285 1.61 -9.36 14.84
CA ALA A 285 0.31 -9.93 15.21
C ALA A 285 -0.21 -9.27 16.48
N VAL A 286 -1.51 -9.37 16.72
CA VAL A 286 -2.11 -8.89 17.99
C VAL A 286 -1.51 -9.62 19.19
N LYS A 287 -1.33 -8.88 20.30
CA LYS A 287 -0.88 -9.43 21.57
C LYS A 287 -2.06 -10.11 22.30
N ASN A 288 -2.50 -11.25 21.77
CA ASN A 288 -3.63 -12.02 22.29
C ASN A 288 -3.28 -13.51 22.30
N GLU A 289 -3.43 -14.15 23.45
CA GLU A 289 -3.08 -15.57 23.66
C GLU A 289 -4.25 -16.51 23.36
N VAL A 290 -5.49 -16.05 23.48
CA VAL A 290 -6.68 -16.90 23.37
C VAL A 290 -7.22 -16.92 21.95
N GLU A 291 -7.34 -15.75 21.32
CA GLU A 291 -7.93 -15.57 20.00
C GLU A 291 -6.88 -15.42 18.91
N GLY A 292 -5.61 -15.15 19.28
CA GLY A 292 -4.47 -14.99 18.39
C GLY A 292 -3.41 -16.06 18.57
N LEU A 293 -2.23 -15.77 18.05
CA LEU A 293 -1.08 -16.70 18.04
C LEU A 293 -0.15 -16.55 19.27
N GLY A 294 -0.49 -15.66 20.23
CA GLY A 294 0.40 -15.24 21.32
C GLY A 294 0.89 -16.38 22.23
N ASN A 295 0.08 -17.43 22.38
CA ASN A 295 0.46 -18.63 23.13
C ASN A 295 -0.44 -19.82 22.70
N LEU A 296 -0.14 -20.44 21.57
CA LEU A 296 -1.00 -21.49 21.02
C LEU A 296 -0.95 -22.77 21.87
N ALA A 297 0.22 -23.16 22.34
CA ALA A 297 0.44 -24.45 23.02
C ALA A 297 1.47 -24.37 24.16
N GLY A 298 1.45 -23.31 24.96
CA GLY A 298 2.36 -23.13 26.10
C GLY A 298 3.76 -22.64 25.74
N ASP A 299 4.03 -22.34 24.45
CA ASP A 299 5.24 -21.65 24.00
C ASP A 299 4.87 -20.29 23.38
N PRO A 300 5.08 -19.17 24.10
CA PRO A 300 4.77 -17.85 23.60
C PRO A 300 5.65 -17.43 22.40
N ASN A 301 6.74 -18.16 22.15
CA ASN A 301 7.66 -17.88 21.06
C ASN A 301 7.45 -18.83 19.86
N GLN A 302 6.38 -19.62 19.83
CA GLN A 302 6.15 -20.58 18.73
C GLN A 302 6.23 -19.89 17.37
N TYR A 303 5.58 -18.74 17.20
CA TYR A 303 5.59 -17.93 15.98
C TYR A 303 6.49 -16.69 16.06
N PHE A 304 6.90 -16.29 17.25
CA PHE A 304 7.48 -14.98 17.51
C PHE A 304 8.92 -15.07 17.98
N TYR A 305 9.66 -13.97 17.87
CA TYR A 305 11.00 -13.86 18.41
C TYR A 305 11.01 -14.08 19.93
N PRO A 306 12.06 -14.65 20.49
CA PRO A 306 12.22 -14.74 21.93
C PRO A 306 12.75 -13.42 22.52
N GLY A 307 12.56 -13.27 23.87
CA GLY A 307 13.12 -12.15 24.62
C GLY A 307 12.54 -10.79 24.25
N GLU A 308 13.36 -9.77 24.28
CA GLU A 308 12.94 -8.37 24.03
C GLU A 308 12.46 -8.11 22.60
N ARG A 309 12.87 -8.93 21.64
CA ARG A 309 12.42 -8.83 20.24
C ARG A 309 11.01 -9.36 20.01
N ARG A 310 10.39 -9.98 21.00
CA ARG A 310 9.06 -10.56 20.88
C ARG A 310 7.98 -9.51 20.71
N GLU A 311 8.09 -8.39 21.43
CA GLU A 311 7.06 -7.35 21.46
C GLU A 311 7.53 -6.11 20.74
N HIS A 312 6.63 -5.55 19.93
CA HIS A 312 6.90 -4.28 19.25
C HIS A 312 6.78 -3.13 20.25
N PRO A 313 7.82 -2.29 20.45
CA PRO A 313 7.84 -1.30 21.52
C PRO A 313 6.82 -0.17 21.38
N ALA A 314 6.30 0.07 20.18
CA ALA A 314 5.37 1.17 19.90
C ALA A 314 3.95 0.72 19.55
N TRP A 315 3.71 -0.54 19.15
CA TRP A 315 2.43 -0.96 18.57
C TRP A 315 1.65 -1.97 19.42
N ASP A 316 2.10 -2.27 20.65
CA ASP A 316 1.49 -3.28 21.53
C ASP A 316 1.13 -4.59 20.78
N SER A 317 2.11 -5.13 20.06
CA SER A 317 1.96 -6.26 19.17
C SER A 317 3.15 -7.22 19.26
N LEU A 318 3.06 -8.38 18.61
CA LEU A 318 4.07 -9.44 18.61
C LEU A 318 4.77 -9.52 17.28
N CYS A 319 6.12 -9.64 17.27
CA CYS A 319 6.95 -9.68 16.08
C CYS A 319 7.27 -11.11 15.67
N PHE A 320 6.95 -11.49 14.43
CA PHE A 320 7.22 -12.80 13.88
C PHE A 320 8.71 -13.12 13.82
N ASP A 321 9.06 -14.38 14.12
CA ASP A 321 10.42 -14.89 13.92
C ASP A 321 10.59 -15.41 12.49
N TYR A 322 10.99 -14.51 11.59
CA TYR A 322 11.18 -14.83 10.16
C TYR A 322 12.33 -15.83 9.90
N GLY A 323 13.15 -16.13 10.90
CA GLY A 323 14.20 -17.15 10.79
C GLY A 323 13.68 -18.59 10.82
N LYS A 324 12.47 -18.83 11.39
CA LYS A 324 11.86 -20.16 11.48
C LYS A 324 11.20 -20.59 10.17
N ASP A 325 11.52 -21.80 9.71
CA ASP A 325 10.95 -22.33 8.48
C ASP A 325 9.42 -22.50 8.55
N GLU A 326 8.88 -22.84 9.72
CA GLU A 326 7.44 -22.99 9.96
C GLU A 326 6.73 -21.63 9.91
N VAL A 327 7.35 -20.57 10.42
CA VAL A 327 6.81 -19.20 10.34
C VAL A 327 6.85 -18.70 8.89
N MET A 328 7.96 -18.93 8.17
CA MET A 328 8.03 -18.66 6.73
C MET A 328 6.96 -19.43 5.97
N HIS A 329 6.76 -20.71 6.29
CA HIS A 329 5.73 -21.54 5.68
C HIS A 329 4.32 -20.95 5.93
N PHE A 330 4.04 -20.50 7.15
CA PHE A 330 2.78 -19.88 7.52
C PHE A 330 2.52 -18.59 6.72
N LEU A 331 3.48 -17.66 6.75
CA LEU A 331 3.33 -16.34 6.12
C LEU A 331 3.35 -16.43 4.57
N LEU A 332 4.20 -17.25 3.99
CA LEU A 332 4.23 -17.47 2.53
C LEU A 332 2.94 -18.16 2.06
N SER A 333 2.45 -19.17 2.80
CA SER A 333 1.16 -19.80 2.50
C SER A 333 -0.01 -18.82 2.60
N ASN A 334 0.08 -17.85 3.51
CA ASN A 334 -0.92 -16.78 3.64
C ASN A 334 -0.97 -15.88 2.41
N CYS A 335 0.18 -15.43 1.89
CA CYS A 335 0.22 -14.68 0.62
C CYS A 335 -0.44 -15.48 -0.52
N LYS A 336 -0.08 -16.76 -0.68
CA LYS A 336 -0.64 -17.60 -1.74
C LYS A 336 -2.14 -17.85 -1.56
N TYR A 337 -2.60 -18.02 -0.32
CA TYR A 337 -4.01 -18.23 0.00
C TYR A 337 -4.88 -17.08 -0.49
N TRP A 338 -4.54 -15.84 -0.17
CA TRP A 338 -5.31 -14.67 -0.59
C TRP A 338 -5.32 -14.48 -2.11
N LEU A 339 -4.22 -14.80 -2.80
CA LEU A 339 -4.17 -14.77 -4.26
C LEU A 339 -5.05 -15.84 -4.90
N ASN A 340 -5.03 -17.07 -4.37
CA ASN A 340 -5.70 -18.20 -4.99
C ASN A 340 -7.17 -18.34 -4.58
N GLU A 341 -7.49 -18.12 -3.30
CA GLU A 341 -8.83 -18.33 -2.77
C GLU A 341 -9.74 -17.13 -3.05
N PHE A 342 -9.20 -15.92 -2.96
CA PHE A 342 -9.96 -14.67 -3.11
C PHE A 342 -9.64 -13.91 -4.39
N HIS A 343 -8.69 -14.36 -5.19
CA HIS A 343 -8.26 -13.73 -6.44
C HIS A 343 -7.82 -12.26 -6.27
N PHE A 344 -7.20 -11.92 -5.12
CA PHE A 344 -6.55 -10.62 -5.00
C PHE A 344 -5.45 -10.46 -6.05
N ASP A 345 -5.29 -9.25 -6.57
CA ASP A 345 -4.27 -8.91 -7.58
C ASP A 345 -2.92 -8.52 -6.97
N GLY A 346 -2.78 -8.62 -5.67
CA GLY A 346 -1.55 -8.31 -4.96
C GLY A 346 -1.78 -7.70 -3.58
N PHE A 347 -0.73 -7.07 -3.04
CA PHE A 347 -0.72 -6.61 -1.65
C PHE A 347 0.01 -5.27 -1.49
N ARG A 348 -0.45 -4.49 -0.51
CA ARG A 348 0.36 -3.51 0.19
C ARG A 348 0.83 -4.16 1.48
N PHE A 349 2.13 -4.27 1.69
CA PHE A 349 2.73 -4.79 2.92
C PHE A 349 2.80 -3.67 3.95
N ASP A 350 2.11 -3.89 5.06
CA ASP A 350 2.05 -2.98 6.20
C ASP A 350 3.35 -3.01 7.01
N GLY A 351 3.81 -1.83 7.45
CA GLY A 351 4.89 -1.71 8.41
C GLY A 351 6.25 -2.30 7.99
N VAL A 352 6.61 -2.25 6.70
CA VAL A 352 7.85 -2.85 6.19
C VAL A 352 9.08 -2.25 6.88
N THR A 353 9.12 -0.95 7.15
CA THR A 353 10.23 -0.34 7.92
C THR A 353 10.45 -1.04 9.25
N SER A 354 9.36 -1.35 9.95
CA SER A 354 9.42 -2.07 11.23
C SER A 354 10.01 -3.49 11.11
N MET A 355 9.86 -4.13 9.95
CA MET A 355 10.41 -5.46 9.68
C MET A 355 11.91 -5.40 9.38
N LEU A 356 12.35 -4.37 8.67
CA LEU A 356 13.72 -4.28 8.14
C LEU A 356 14.79 -4.08 9.21
N TYR A 357 14.45 -3.52 10.38
CA TYR A 357 15.43 -3.11 11.40
C TYR A 357 15.09 -3.69 12.77
N TYR A 358 16.13 -4.02 13.54
CA TYR A 358 15.98 -4.47 14.94
C TYR A 358 15.38 -3.38 15.84
N SER A 359 15.63 -2.10 15.52
CA SER A 359 15.03 -0.94 16.17
C SER A 359 13.60 -0.64 15.72
N HIS A 360 13.07 -1.39 14.73
CA HIS A 360 11.82 -1.08 14.04
C HIS A 360 11.82 0.29 13.32
N GLY A 361 13.00 0.86 13.06
CA GLY A 361 13.16 2.21 12.51
C GLY A 361 12.87 3.33 13.51
N LEU A 362 12.64 2.99 14.78
CA LEU A 362 12.30 3.97 15.82
C LEU A 362 13.56 4.70 16.32
N GLY A 363 13.51 6.03 16.26
CA GLY A 363 14.62 6.86 16.75
C GLY A 363 15.89 6.83 15.87
N GLU A 364 15.84 6.22 14.70
CA GLU A 364 16.93 6.19 13.74
C GLU A 364 16.77 7.27 12.67
N ALA A 365 17.90 7.81 12.22
CA ALA A 365 17.94 8.72 11.07
C ALA A 365 18.67 8.02 9.91
N PHE A 366 18.09 8.08 8.74
CA PHE A 366 18.63 7.50 7.51
C PHE A 366 19.15 8.63 6.62
N GLY A 367 20.36 9.15 6.96
CA GLY A 367 20.97 10.29 6.28
C GLY A 367 21.94 9.93 5.17
N GLY A 368 22.37 8.67 5.09
CA GLY A 368 23.33 8.20 4.10
C GLY A 368 23.31 6.69 3.89
N TYR A 369 23.97 6.24 2.81
CA TYR A 369 23.96 4.81 2.45
C TYR A 369 24.49 3.89 3.55
N GLY A 370 25.43 4.37 4.40
CA GLY A 370 25.96 3.59 5.51
C GLY A 370 24.92 3.15 6.53
N ASP A 371 23.84 3.90 6.67
CA ASP A 371 22.79 3.64 7.65
C ASP A 371 21.93 2.40 7.30
N TYR A 372 21.99 1.94 6.03
CA TYR A 372 21.29 0.74 5.55
C TYR A 372 22.15 -0.52 5.57
N PHE A 373 23.43 -0.42 6.00
CA PHE A 373 24.43 -1.50 5.94
C PHE A 373 25.35 -1.48 7.16
N ASN A 374 24.80 -1.16 8.33
CA ASN A 374 25.56 -1.02 9.58
C ASN A 374 25.38 -2.19 10.56
N GLY A 375 24.62 -3.23 10.16
CA GLY A 375 24.38 -4.43 10.97
C GLY A 375 23.16 -4.33 11.90
N HIS A 376 22.35 -3.28 11.77
CA HIS A 376 21.08 -3.13 12.51
C HIS A 376 19.88 -3.70 11.75
N GLU A 377 20.09 -4.22 10.54
CA GLU A 377 19.03 -4.78 9.70
C GLU A 377 18.71 -6.20 10.13
N ASP A 378 17.43 -6.57 10.02
CA ASP A 378 16.97 -7.95 10.22
C ASP A 378 17.07 -8.73 8.90
N ASP A 379 18.17 -9.43 8.69
CA ASP A 379 18.41 -10.21 7.47
C ASP A 379 17.39 -11.34 7.26
N ASN A 380 16.76 -11.87 8.32
CA ASN A 380 15.69 -12.86 8.20
C ASN A 380 14.40 -12.23 7.67
N ALA A 381 14.05 -11.05 8.14
CA ALA A 381 12.89 -10.31 7.63
C ALA A 381 13.11 -9.88 6.17
N ILE A 382 14.31 -9.40 5.82
CA ILE A 382 14.69 -9.08 4.44
C ILE A 382 14.58 -10.32 3.55
N CYS A 383 15.08 -11.46 4.02
CA CYS A 383 14.97 -12.74 3.31
C CYS A 383 13.50 -13.13 3.10
N TYR A 384 12.68 -13.03 4.15
CA TYR A 384 11.24 -13.31 4.06
C TYR A 384 10.56 -12.41 3.02
N LEU A 385 10.73 -11.10 3.08
CA LEU A 385 10.12 -10.14 2.13
C LEU A 385 10.54 -10.43 0.69
N THR A 386 11.82 -10.77 0.48
CA THR A 386 12.35 -11.14 -0.83
C THR A 386 11.68 -12.40 -1.37
N LEU A 387 11.54 -13.44 -0.53
CA LEU A 387 10.89 -14.70 -0.92
C LEU A 387 9.36 -14.53 -1.07
N ALA A 388 8.72 -13.68 -0.28
CA ALA A 388 7.31 -13.34 -0.42
C ALA A 388 7.03 -12.71 -1.79
N ASN A 389 7.80 -11.70 -2.20
CA ASN A 389 7.68 -11.09 -3.52
C ASN A 389 7.94 -12.12 -4.65
N LYS A 390 8.97 -12.95 -4.48
CA LYS A 390 9.26 -14.02 -5.45
C LYS A 390 8.10 -15.00 -5.60
N LEU A 391 7.51 -15.44 -4.48
CA LEU A 391 6.34 -16.32 -4.46
C LEU A 391 5.14 -15.66 -5.13
N ILE A 392 4.82 -14.43 -4.75
CA ILE A 392 3.67 -13.69 -5.26
C ILE A 392 3.74 -13.58 -6.79
N HIS A 393 4.90 -13.24 -7.34
CA HIS A 393 5.10 -13.14 -8.79
C HIS A 393 5.25 -14.51 -9.48
N GLU A 394 5.61 -15.58 -8.76
CA GLU A 394 5.55 -16.96 -9.27
C GLU A 394 4.08 -17.41 -9.43
N VAL A 395 3.22 -17.09 -8.45
CA VAL A 395 1.78 -17.40 -8.47
C VAL A 395 1.04 -16.54 -9.50
N ASN A 396 1.30 -15.23 -9.47
CA ASN A 396 0.71 -14.28 -10.41
C ASN A 396 1.79 -13.29 -10.92
N PRO A 397 2.33 -13.49 -12.13
CA PRO A 397 3.37 -12.61 -12.69
C PRO A 397 2.96 -11.15 -12.86
N LYS A 398 1.67 -10.83 -12.78
CA LYS A 398 1.12 -9.48 -12.86
C LYS A 398 0.65 -8.94 -11.52
N ALA A 399 0.93 -9.64 -10.44
CA ALA A 399 0.61 -9.17 -9.11
C ALA A 399 1.27 -7.82 -8.83
N ILE A 400 0.58 -7.02 -8.01
CA ILE A 400 1.02 -5.72 -7.56
C ILE A 400 1.54 -5.87 -6.14
N THR A 401 2.79 -5.49 -5.88
CA THR A 401 3.36 -5.47 -4.52
C THR A 401 3.86 -4.08 -4.19
N ILE A 402 3.37 -3.55 -3.07
CA ILE A 402 3.68 -2.21 -2.58
C ILE A 402 4.22 -2.34 -1.17
N ALA A 403 5.34 -1.70 -0.88
CA ALA A 403 5.90 -1.64 0.48
C ALA A 403 5.57 -0.30 1.14
N GLU A 404 5.01 -0.36 2.33
CA GLU A 404 5.00 0.79 3.23
C GLU A 404 6.36 0.86 3.91
N GLU A 405 7.22 1.74 3.42
CA GLU A 405 8.60 1.84 3.89
C GLU A 405 9.10 3.28 3.80
N VAL A 406 9.50 3.85 4.93
CA VAL A 406 9.86 5.27 5.07
C VAL A 406 11.36 5.51 5.13
N SER A 407 12.17 4.49 5.45
CA SER A 407 13.62 4.68 5.63
C SER A 407 14.37 5.00 4.34
N GLY A 408 13.88 4.52 3.19
CA GLY A 408 14.56 4.65 1.91
C GLY A 408 15.53 3.51 1.60
N MET A 409 15.38 2.33 2.24
CA MET A 409 16.25 1.16 2.05
C MET A 409 16.52 0.89 0.56
N PRO A 410 17.79 0.93 0.10
CA PRO A 410 18.12 0.67 -1.30
C PRO A 410 17.73 -0.75 -1.76
N GLY A 411 17.18 -0.85 -2.97
CA GLY A 411 16.82 -2.14 -3.56
C GLY A 411 15.44 -2.66 -3.16
N LEU A 412 14.68 -1.96 -2.33
CA LEU A 412 13.36 -2.42 -1.90
C LEU A 412 12.44 -2.68 -3.08
N ALA A 413 12.27 -1.72 -3.99
CA ALA A 413 11.46 -1.85 -5.20
C ALA A 413 12.31 -2.14 -6.45
N ALA A 414 13.40 -2.86 -6.28
CA ALA A 414 14.23 -3.37 -7.36
C ALA A 414 14.01 -4.87 -7.58
N LYS A 415 14.27 -5.34 -8.80
CA LYS A 415 14.10 -6.76 -9.15
C LYS A 415 15.04 -7.65 -8.36
N PHE A 416 14.58 -8.85 -8.05
CA PHE A 416 15.37 -9.89 -7.38
C PHE A 416 16.69 -10.18 -8.13
N GLU A 417 16.65 -10.29 -9.45
CA GLU A 417 17.82 -10.59 -10.29
C GLU A 417 18.88 -9.48 -10.26
N ASP A 418 18.47 -8.25 -9.90
CA ASP A 418 19.35 -7.10 -9.72
C ASP A 418 19.93 -6.99 -8.29
N GLY A 419 19.51 -7.88 -7.38
CA GLY A 419 19.87 -7.86 -5.96
C GLY A 419 18.89 -7.09 -5.09
N GLY A 420 17.70 -6.80 -5.60
CA GLY A 420 16.61 -6.15 -4.88
C GLY A 420 15.65 -7.14 -4.19
N TYR A 421 14.67 -6.60 -3.46
CA TYR A 421 13.71 -7.40 -2.67
C TYR A 421 12.45 -7.76 -3.46
N GLY A 422 12.27 -7.20 -4.67
CA GLY A 422 11.25 -7.63 -5.63
C GLY A 422 9.91 -6.90 -5.52
N PHE A 423 9.74 -5.90 -4.65
CA PHE A 423 8.53 -5.08 -4.67
C PHE A 423 8.40 -4.32 -6.00
N ASN A 424 7.16 -4.09 -6.43
CA ASN A 424 6.91 -3.25 -7.60
C ASN A 424 6.99 -1.76 -7.25
N TYR A 425 6.55 -1.38 -6.05
CA TYR A 425 6.43 0.00 -5.62
C TYR A 425 6.79 0.17 -4.14
N ARG A 426 7.27 1.37 -3.82
CA ARG A 426 7.37 1.92 -2.46
C ARG A 426 6.33 3.02 -2.29
N MET A 427 5.71 3.17 -1.14
CA MET A 427 4.90 4.34 -0.81
C MET A 427 5.79 5.58 -0.64
N ALA A 428 5.44 6.69 -1.27
CA ALA A 428 6.18 7.95 -1.16
C ALA A 428 5.72 8.74 0.08
N MET A 429 6.05 8.22 1.26
CA MET A 429 5.57 8.73 2.57
C MET A 429 6.06 10.14 2.89
N ASN A 430 7.15 10.59 2.26
CA ASN A 430 7.64 11.96 2.39
C ASN A 430 6.64 13.02 1.86
N ILE A 431 5.82 12.69 0.87
CA ILE A 431 4.91 13.66 0.22
C ILE A 431 3.76 14.08 1.15
N PRO A 432 2.96 13.17 1.76
CA PRO A 432 1.93 13.59 2.71
C PRO A 432 2.51 14.30 3.94
N ASP A 433 3.66 13.85 4.46
CA ASP A 433 4.34 14.51 5.57
C ASP A 433 4.73 15.95 5.22
N PHE A 434 5.25 16.15 4.01
CA PHE A 434 5.56 17.49 3.50
C PHE A 434 4.30 18.37 3.41
N TRP A 435 3.18 17.87 2.86
CA TRP A 435 1.95 18.65 2.74
C TRP A 435 1.37 19.02 4.09
N ILE A 436 1.30 18.06 5.03
CA ILE A 436 0.80 18.33 6.38
C ILE A 436 1.67 19.36 7.09
N LYS A 437 2.99 19.19 7.04
CA LYS A 437 3.92 20.13 7.65
C LYS A 437 3.79 21.52 7.03
N THR A 438 3.74 21.60 5.70
CA THR A 438 3.60 22.87 4.98
C THR A 438 2.32 23.60 5.37
N ILE A 439 1.18 22.91 5.40
CA ILE A 439 -0.12 23.51 5.76
C ILE A 439 -0.17 23.93 7.23
N LYS A 440 0.45 23.14 8.14
CA LYS A 440 0.48 23.45 9.58
C LYS A 440 1.39 24.62 9.92
N GLU A 441 2.54 24.71 9.29
CA GLU A 441 3.61 25.61 9.70
C GLU A 441 3.71 26.87 8.85
N GLN A 442 3.12 26.87 7.64
CA GLN A 442 3.29 27.96 6.68
C GLN A 442 1.95 28.40 6.09
N LYS A 443 1.76 29.71 6.04
CA LYS A 443 0.70 30.29 5.20
C LYS A 443 1.09 30.17 3.73
N ASP A 444 0.09 30.08 2.85
CA ASP A 444 0.32 29.91 1.40
C ASP A 444 1.06 31.09 0.75
N GLU A 445 1.06 32.28 1.38
CA GLU A 445 1.89 33.42 0.97
C GLU A 445 3.40 33.11 1.03
N ASN A 446 3.80 32.10 1.79
CA ASN A 446 5.19 31.71 1.98
C ASN A 446 5.57 30.41 1.28
N TRP A 447 4.64 29.78 0.56
CA TRP A 447 4.94 28.54 -0.14
C TRP A 447 5.92 28.78 -1.29
N LYS A 448 6.89 27.90 -1.41
CA LYS A 448 7.94 27.97 -2.42
C LYS A 448 7.74 26.91 -3.49
N PRO A 449 7.40 27.27 -4.73
CA PRO A 449 7.30 26.33 -5.85
C PRO A 449 8.51 25.43 -6.03
N SER A 450 9.73 25.94 -5.80
CA SER A 450 10.96 25.15 -5.86
C SER A 450 10.96 24.01 -4.85
N SER A 451 10.54 24.25 -3.60
CA SER A 451 10.46 23.25 -2.54
C SER A 451 9.36 22.22 -2.83
N ILE A 452 8.18 22.68 -3.29
CA ILE A 452 7.07 21.81 -3.69
C ILE A 452 7.55 20.85 -4.80
N PHE A 453 8.13 21.39 -5.88
CA PHE A 453 8.56 20.61 -7.03
C PHE A 453 9.68 19.62 -6.69
N TRP A 454 10.58 20.03 -5.80
CA TRP A 454 11.63 19.14 -5.30
C TRP A 454 11.03 17.98 -4.54
N GLU A 455 10.14 18.24 -3.59
CA GLU A 455 9.60 17.21 -2.69
C GLU A 455 8.72 16.18 -3.40
N VAL A 456 7.82 16.63 -4.30
CA VAL A 456 6.97 15.69 -5.06
C VAL A 456 7.76 14.81 -6.05
N LYS A 457 9.04 15.14 -6.28
CA LYS A 457 9.99 14.36 -7.10
C LYS A 457 11.08 13.68 -6.28
N ASN A 458 11.13 13.93 -4.96
CA ASN A 458 12.16 13.38 -4.08
C ASN A 458 11.94 11.88 -3.86
N ARG A 459 12.60 11.08 -4.66
CA ARG A 459 12.56 9.61 -4.64
C ARG A 459 13.80 9.03 -5.31
N ARG A 460 14.07 7.77 -5.03
CA ARG A 460 15.15 7.05 -5.71
C ARG A 460 14.85 6.92 -7.21
N ALA A 461 15.88 7.17 -8.03
CA ALA A 461 15.74 7.13 -9.50
C ALA A 461 15.52 5.71 -10.05
N ASP A 462 15.96 4.70 -9.31
CA ASP A 462 15.91 3.27 -9.68
C ASP A 462 14.61 2.57 -9.23
N GLU A 463 13.72 3.27 -8.52
CA GLU A 463 12.47 2.73 -7.98
C GLU A 463 11.23 3.44 -8.51
N ARG A 464 10.11 2.73 -8.46
CA ARG A 464 8.78 3.27 -8.69
C ARG A 464 8.07 3.47 -7.36
N THR A 465 7.32 4.58 -7.27
CA THR A 465 6.62 4.95 -6.05
C THR A 465 5.13 5.16 -6.28
N ILE A 466 4.36 4.99 -5.20
CA ILE A 466 2.97 5.43 -5.11
C ILE A 466 2.97 6.78 -4.38
N SER A 467 2.65 7.85 -5.10
CA SER A 467 2.55 9.20 -4.54
C SER A 467 1.12 9.47 -4.05
N TYR A 468 0.97 10.22 -2.99
CA TYR A 468 -0.33 10.59 -2.42
C TYR A 468 -0.23 11.85 -1.58
N CYS A 469 -1.34 12.56 -1.43
CA CYS A 469 -1.41 13.75 -0.58
C CYS A 469 -1.69 13.39 0.87
N GLU A 470 -2.55 12.41 1.07
CA GLU A 470 -2.94 11.83 2.35
C GLU A 470 -3.49 10.41 2.12
N SER A 471 -3.30 9.53 3.11
CA SER A 471 -3.93 8.22 3.23
C SER A 471 -4.85 8.19 4.45
N HIS A 472 -5.23 7.01 4.92
CA HIS A 472 -5.95 6.88 6.19
C HIS A 472 -5.13 7.38 7.39
N ASP A 473 -3.79 7.25 7.36
CA ASP A 473 -2.90 7.59 8.49
C ASP A 473 -2.94 9.06 8.88
N GLN A 474 -2.99 9.96 7.90
CA GLN A 474 -2.89 11.40 8.16
C GLN A 474 -4.12 11.97 8.85
N ALA A 475 -5.26 11.29 8.78
CA ALA A 475 -6.51 11.71 9.41
C ALA A 475 -6.83 10.97 10.71
N LEU A 476 -5.95 10.05 11.16
CA LEU A 476 -6.13 9.26 12.38
C LEU A 476 -5.62 9.96 13.63
N VAL A 477 -6.08 9.46 14.80
CA VAL A 477 -5.51 9.74 16.14
C VAL A 477 -5.42 11.23 16.47
N GLY A 478 -6.53 11.95 16.24
CA GLY A 478 -6.64 13.38 16.62
C GLY A 478 -6.04 14.35 15.60
N ASP A 479 -5.61 13.84 14.47
CA ASP A 479 -5.23 14.68 13.33
C ASP A 479 -6.44 14.96 12.41
N LYS A 480 -6.28 15.62 11.27
CA LYS A 480 -7.37 16.11 10.41
C LYS A 480 -7.09 15.77 8.96
N THR A 481 -8.14 15.60 8.15
CA THR A 481 -8.00 15.54 6.69
C THR A 481 -7.34 16.81 6.15
N LEU A 482 -6.69 16.71 5.02
CA LEU A 482 -5.98 17.83 4.39
C LEU A 482 -6.92 19.04 4.15
N ILE A 483 -8.12 18.80 3.62
CA ILE A 483 -9.09 19.87 3.39
C ILE A 483 -9.55 20.51 4.70
N PHE A 484 -9.75 19.72 5.74
CA PHE A 484 -10.15 20.24 7.06
C PHE A 484 -9.02 21.02 7.76
N ARG A 485 -7.76 20.73 7.44
CA ARG A 485 -6.61 21.56 7.85
C ARG A 485 -6.57 22.91 7.13
N LEU A 486 -7.00 22.94 5.88
CA LEU A 486 -7.03 24.16 5.07
C LEU A 486 -8.16 25.10 5.46
N ILE A 487 -9.32 24.58 5.90
CA ILE A 487 -10.57 25.34 6.06
C ILE A 487 -11.07 25.32 7.52
N ASP A 488 -10.91 24.18 8.23
CA ASP A 488 -11.39 23.93 9.59
C ASP A 488 -12.92 24.10 9.73
N ALA A 489 -13.38 24.71 10.82
CA ALA A 489 -14.79 24.82 11.19
C ALA A 489 -15.66 25.57 10.15
N ASP A 490 -15.06 26.39 9.30
CA ASP A 490 -15.78 27.07 8.22
C ASP A 490 -16.45 26.10 7.25
N MET A 491 -15.95 24.84 7.14
CA MET A 491 -16.62 23.79 6.35
C MET A 491 -18.05 23.48 6.85
N TYR A 492 -18.35 23.70 8.10
CA TYR A 492 -19.70 23.45 8.64
C TYR A 492 -20.71 24.52 8.26
N TRP A 493 -20.24 25.73 7.99
CA TRP A 493 -21.11 26.92 7.84
C TRP A 493 -21.03 27.52 6.45
N HIS A 494 -19.88 27.39 5.77
CA HIS A 494 -19.52 28.11 4.56
C HIS A 494 -19.12 27.17 3.39
N PHE A 495 -19.64 25.95 3.37
CA PHE A 495 -19.40 24.99 2.28
C PHE A 495 -20.66 24.79 1.43
N LYS A 496 -21.37 25.89 1.19
CA LYS A 496 -22.59 25.92 0.41
C LYS A 496 -22.39 26.79 -0.83
N ILE A 497 -22.89 26.34 -1.97
CA ILE A 497 -22.80 27.06 -3.24
C ILE A 497 -23.37 28.45 -3.11
N GLY A 498 -22.59 29.43 -3.55
CA GLY A 498 -22.95 30.84 -3.49
C GLY A 498 -22.73 31.51 -2.12
N ASP A 499 -22.14 30.80 -1.17
CA ASP A 499 -21.66 31.42 0.07
C ASP A 499 -20.25 31.97 -0.17
N GLU A 500 -20.08 33.28 -0.09
CA GLU A 500 -18.79 33.94 -0.32
C GLU A 500 -17.97 33.94 0.98
N ASN A 501 -17.14 32.91 1.14
CA ASN A 501 -16.19 32.79 2.25
C ASN A 501 -14.76 32.58 1.74
N ASP A 502 -13.87 33.51 2.02
CA ASP A 502 -12.48 33.52 1.54
C ASP A 502 -11.69 32.28 2.03
N VAL A 503 -11.99 31.77 3.23
CA VAL A 503 -11.29 30.61 3.81
C VAL A 503 -11.69 29.32 3.07
N ALA A 504 -13.00 29.13 2.83
CA ALA A 504 -13.51 28.00 2.08
C ALA A 504 -12.98 28.03 0.63
N PHE A 505 -13.09 29.21 -0.03
CA PHE A 505 -12.60 29.38 -1.40
C PHE A 505 -11.10 29.11 -1.53
N ARG A 506 -10.29 29.66 -0.61
CA ARG A 506 -8.85 29.39 -0.53
C ARG A 506 -8.58 27.90 -0.38
N GLY A 507 -9.25 27.22 0.56
CA GLY A 507 -9.03 25.81 0.84
C GLY A 507 -9.39 24.91 -0.33
N ILE A 508 -10.51 25.18 -1.01
CA ILE A 508 -10.94 24.45 -2.23
C ILE A 508 -9.89 24.61 -3.36
N ALA A 509 -9.42 25.83 -3.59
CA ALA A 509 -8.42 26.11 -4.62
C ALA A 509 -7.10 25.36 -4.33
N LEU A 510 -6.56 25.49 -3.12
CA LEU A 510 -5.32 24.82 -2.72
C LEU A 510 -5.45 23.31 -2.71
N HIS A 511 -6.57 22.73 -2.27
CA HIS A 511 -6.80 21.29 -2.30
C HIS A 511 -6.69 20.72 -3.73
N LYS A 512 -7.32 21.39 -4.71
CA LYS A 512 -7.21 21.01 -6.12
C LYS A 512 -5.76 21.08 -6.62
N MET A 513 -5.03 22.15 -6.30
CA MET A 513 -3.64 22.34 -6.73
C MET A 513 -2.69 21.32 -6.10
N ILE A 514 -2.81 21.03 -4.82
CA ILE A 514 -2.03 20.02 -4.08
C ILE A 514 -2.20 18.65 -4.73
N ARG A 515 -3.45 18.26 -5.00
CA ARG A 515 -3.76 16.96 -5.62
C ARG A 515 -3.21 16.89 -7.04
N LEU A 516 -3.38 17.92 -7.84
CA LEU A 516 -2.90 17.97 -9.22
C LEU A 516 -1.36 17.89 -9.31
N VAL A 517 -0.62 18.67 -8.53
CA VAL A 517 0.85 18.64 -8.57
C VAL A 517 1.40 17.30 -8.08
N THR A 518 0.76 16.68 -7.10
CA THR A 518 1.14 15.35 -6.61
C THR A 518 0.85 14.26 -7.64
N ALA A 519 -0.37 14.24 -8.21
CA ALA A 519 -0.80 13.21 -9.16
C ALA A 519 -0.09 13.34 -10.52
N SER A 520 0.25 14.55 -10.95
CA SER A 520 0.90 14.78 -12.25
C SER A 520 2.41 14.52 -12.25
N THR A 521 3.04 14.37 -11.09
CA THR A 521 4.49 14.08 -10.96
C THR A 521 4.82 12.63 -10.63
N ILE A 522 3.85 11.71 -10.58
CA ILE A 522 4.04 10.28 -10.27
C ILE A 522 5.02 9.59 -11.21
N ASN A 523 5.72 8.56 -10.74
CA ASN A 523 6.52 7.66 -11.59
C ASN A 523 6.05 6.18 -11.55
N GLY A 524 5.04 5.88 -10.77
CA GLY A 524 4.44 4.54 -10.63
C GLY A 524 2.93 4.63 -10.51
N GLY A 525 2.45 5.21 -9.43
CA GLY A 525 1.02 5.35 -9.17
C GLY A 525 0.65 6.54 -8.29
N TYR A 526 -0.65 6.73 -8.16
CA TYR A 526 -1.28 7.72 -7.28
C TYR A 526 -2.30 7.02 -6.39
N LEU A 527 -2.33 7.39 -5.11
CA LEU A 527 -3.30 6.85 -4.15
C LEU A 527 -4.19 7.99 -3.62
N ASN A 528 -5.48 7.69 -3.51
CA ASN A 528 -6.47 8.48 -2.82
C ASN A 528 -7.16 7.63 -1.76
N PHE A 529 -7.28 8.13 -0.53
CA PHE A 529 -8.13 7.49 0.47
C PHE A 529 -9.59 7.92 0.29
N MET A 530 -10.52 6.98 0.48
CA MET A 530 -11.96 7.14 0.28
C MET A 530 -12.51 8.41 0.93
N GLY A 531 -13.13 9.26 0.14
CA GLY A 531 -13.70 10.53 0.53
C GLY A 531 -12.78 11.74 0.37
N ASN A 532 -11.46 11.54 0.30
CA ASN A 532 -10.53 12.66 0.15
C ASN A 532 -10.62 13.32 -1.24
N GLU A 533 -11.08 12.58 -2.26
CA GLU A 533 -11.31 13.09 -3.61
C GLU A 533 -12.35 14.22 -3.64
N PHE A 534 -13.36 14.16 -2.78
CA PHE A 534 -14.36 15.22 -2.66
C PHE A 534 -14.18 16.11 -1.44
N GLY A 535 -13.08 15.96 -0.69
CA GLY A 535 -12.80 16.80 0.48
C GLY A 535 -13.66 16.43 1.69
N HIS A 536 -13.81 15.14 2.01
CA HIS A 536 -14.49 14.70 3.23
C HIS A 536 -13.90 15.41 4.45
N PRO A 537 -14.72 16.07 5.29
CA PRO A 537 -14.22 16.87 6.41
C PRO A 537 -13.78 16.02 7.60
N GLU A 538 -13.28 16.70 8.64
CA GLU A 538 -13.02 16.16 9.96
C GLU A 538 -11.82 15.18 9.98
N TRP A 539 -11.96 14.09 10.70
CA TRP A 539 -10.94 13.07 10.95
C TRP A 539 -11.58 11.69 10.99
N ILE A 540 -10.75 10.66 11.22
CA ILE A 540 -11.20 9.29 11.41
C ILE A 540 -11.02 8.93 12.89
N ASP A 541 -12.10 8.50 13.55
CA ASP A 541 -12.08 8.01 14.92
C ASP A 541 -13.07 6.85 15.07
N PHE A 542 -12.53 5.66 15.31
CA PHE A 542 -13.32 4.46 15.45
C PHE A 542 -13.97 4.37 16.84
N PRO A 543 -15.05 3.58 16.98
CA PRO A 543 -15.70 3.38 18.26
C PRO A 543 -14.73 2.90 19.35
N ARG A 544 -14.63 3.65 20.41
CA ARG A 544 -13.80 3.39 21.59
C ARG A 544 -14.42 4.03 22.82
N GLU A 545 -13.97 3.66 24.02
CA GLU A 545 -14.50 4.21 25.27
C GLU A 545 -14.44 5.74 25.30
N GLY A 546 -13.32 6.32 24.87
CA GLY A 546 -13.09 7.79 24.89
C GLY A 546 -14.01 8.62 23.99
N ASN A 547 -14.72 8.00 23.04
CA ASN A 547 -15.71 8.67 22.19
C ASN A 547 -17.13 8.14 22.36
N GLY A 548 -17.39 7.39 23.47
CA GLY A 548 -18.70 6.81 23.75
C GLY A 548 -19.13 5.72 22.75
N TRP A 549 -18.18 5.02 22.15
CA TRP A 549 -18.42 3.97 21.14
C TRP A 549 -19.11 4.48 19.86
N SER A 550 -18.90 5.75 19.52
CA SER A 550 -19.54 6.43 18.39
C SER A 550 -18.93 6.02 17.05
N TYR A 551 -19.79 5.81 16.04
CA TYR A 551 -19.42 5.60 14.64
C TYR A 551 -19.39 6.90 13.84
N LYS A 552 -19.64 8.06 14.46
CA LYS A 552 -19.78 9.35 13.78
C LYS A 552 -18.63 9.64 12.82
N TYR A 553 -17.39 9.36 13.23
CA TYR A 553 -16.17 9.60 12.45
C TYR A 553 -15.60 8.32 11.80
N ALA A 554 -16.30 7.18 11.92
CA ALA A 554 -15.93 5.91 11.31
C ALA A 554 -16.83 5.56 10.12
N ARG A 555 -17.20 6.55 9.34
CA ARG A 555 -18.06 6.43 8.17
C ARG A 555 -17.65 7.39 7.07
N ARG A 556 -18.22 7.25 5.89
CA ARG A 556 -18.11 8.24 4.81
C ARG A 556 -19.48 8.81 4.49
N GLN A 557 -19.57 10.13 4.54
CA GLN A 557 -20.80 10.89 4.32
C GLN A 557 -20.93 11.20 2.83
N TRP A 558 -21.36 10.18 2.05
CA TRP A 558 -21.57 10.31 0.60
C TRP A 558 -22.65 11.34 0.25
N ASN A 559 -23.60 11.57 1.16
CA ASN A 559 -24.60 12.63 1.03
C ASN A 559 -23.99 14.03 0.86
N LEU A 560 -22.76 14.28 1.32
CA LEU A 560 -22.07 15.55 1.12
C LEU A 560 -21.74 15.80 -0.35
N VAL A 561 -21.14 14.83 -1.02
CA VAL A 561 -20.79 14.95 -2.45
C VAL A 561 -22.00 14.80 -3.37
N ASP A 562 -23.03 14.07 -2.93
CA ASP A 562 -24.27 13.90 -3.70
C ASP A 562 -25.18 15.14 -3.66
N ASN A 563 -25.08 15.97 -2.61
CA ASN A 563 -25.85 17.19 -2.48
C ASN A 563 -25.28 18.30 -3.36
N LYS A 564 -26.03 18.67 -4.39
CA LYS A 564 -25.63 19.72 -5.35
C LYS A 564 -25.75 21.16 -4.84
N GLU A 565 -26.19 21.34 -3.61
CA GLU A 565 -26.17 22.65 -2.92
C GLU A 565 -24.86 22.90 -2.15
N LEU A 566 -23.98 21.88 -2.05
CA LEU A 566 -22.71 21.94 -1.33
C LEU A 566 -21.51 21.90 -2.28
N ASP A 567 -20.39 22.47 -1.87
CA ASP A 567 -19.18 22.59 -2.69
C ASP A 567 -18.38 21.29 -2.86
N TYR A 568 -18.69 20.23 -2.10
CA TYR A 568 -17.98 18.95 -2.14
C TYR A 568 -17.93 18.32 -3.53
N TYR A 569 -19.02 18.44 -4.31
CA TYR A 569 -19.04 17.83 -5.64
C TYR A 569 -18.08 18.49 -6.63
N PHE A 570 -17.73 19.76 -6.44
CA PHE A 570 -16.73 20.46 -7.26
C PHE A 570 -15.35 19.81 -7.13
N LEU A 571 -14.99 19.41 -5.90
CA LEU A 571 -13.73 18.73 -5.65
C LEU A 571 -13.73 17.33 -6.28
N GLY A 572 -14.82 16.56 -6.13
CA GLY A 572 -14.96 15.24 -6.74
C GLY A 572 -14.95 15.29 -8.27
N ASP A 573 -15.62 16.31 -8.86
CA ASP A 573 -15.61 16.50 -10.31
C ASP A 573 -14.21 16.90 -10.82
N PHE A 574 -13.49 17.75 -10.08
CA PHE A 574 -12.11 18.08 -10.41
C PHE A 574 -11.18 16.87 -10.34
N ASP A 575 -11.27 16.06 -9.29
CA ASP A 575 -10.45 14.83 -9.15
C ASP A 575 -10.66 13.90 -10.35
N ARG A 576 -11.89 13.70 -10.77
CA ARG A 576 -12.23 12.87 -11.93
C ARG A 576 -11.61 13.39 -13.23
N GLU A 577 -11.71 14.70 -13.49
CA GLU A 577 -11.13 15.30 -14.70
C GLU A 577 -9.59 15.28 -14.63
N MET A 578 -8.98 15.50 -13.46
CA MET A 578 -7.55 15.34 -13.23
C MET A 578 -7.08 13.92 -13.63
N LEU A 579 -7.77 12.89 -13.18
CA LEU A 579 -7.43 11.49 -13.53
C LEU A 579 -7.62 11.20 -15.03
N LYS A 580 -8.60 11.81 -15.69
CA LYS A 580 -8.77 11.70 -17.15
C LYS A 580 -7.59 12.32 -17.90
N VAL A 581 -7.13 13.49 -17.48
CA VAL A 581 -5.96 14.16 -18.07
C VAL A 581 -4.72 13.27 -17.91
N ILE A 582 -4.47 12.73 -16.73
CA ILE A 582 -3.34 11.81 -16.47
C ILE A 582 -3.41 10.58 -17.38
N LYS A 583 -4.60 10.00 -17.57
CA LYS A 583 -4.80 8.82 -18.43
C LYS A 583 -4.74 9.15 -19.93
N SER A 584 -4.93 10.40 -20.32
CA SER A 584 -4.91 10.80 -21.74
C SER A 584 -3.51 10.77 -22.35
N GLU A 585 -2.47 10.89 -21.53
CA GLU A 585 -1.08 10.86 -21.99
C GLU A 585 -0.56 9.43 -22.00
N ARG A 586 -0.18 8.97 -23.20
CA ARG A 586 0.36 7.62 -23.38
C ARG A 586 1.70 7.47 -22.65
N ASN A 587 1.84 6.38 -21.90
CA ASN A 587 3.05 6.07 -21.13
C ASN A 587 3.37 7.12 -20.05
N PHE A 588 2.38 7.77 -19.49
CA PHE A 588 2.51 8.86 -18.52
C PHE A 588 3.63 8.64 -17.50
N ILE A 589 3.63 7.49 -16.80
CA ILE A 589 4.63 7.19 -15.75
C ILE A 589 6.07 6.98 -16.26
N ASN A 590 6.27 6.77 -17.56
CA ASN A 590 7.60 6.60 -18.17
C ASN A 590 8.11 7.89 -18.82
N THR A 591 7.26 8.92 -18.89
CA THR A 591 7.61 10.22 -19.45
C THR A 591 8.25 11.08 -18.37
N GLU A 592 9.37 11.71 -18.68
CA GLU A 592 10.08 12.59 -17.75
C GLU A 592 9.22 13.79 -17.35
N VAL A 593 9.30 14.16 -16.07
CA VAL A 593 8.77 15.42 -15.56
C VAL A 593 9.85 16.48 -15.74
N ARG A 594 9.77 17.22 -16.87
CA ARG A 594 10.74 18.22 -17.25
C ARG A 594 10.32 19.59 -16.77
N GLU A 595 11.08 20.14 -15.84
CA GLU A 595 10.90 21.51 -15.38
C GLU A 595 11.04 22.49 -16.55
N ILE A 596 10.12 23.43 -16.64
CA ILE A 596 10.14 24.56 -17.57
C ILE A 596 10.55 25.82 -16.83
N TRP A 597 9.92 26.06 -15.69
CA TRP A 597 10.15 27.28 -14.92
C TRP A 597 9.68 27.13 -13.47
N HIS A 598 10.41 27.71 -12.55
CA HIS A 598 9.89 28.07 -11.23
C HIS A 598 10.37 29.45 -10.81
N ASN A 599 9.55 30.15 -10.06
CA ASN A 599 9.89 31.44 -9.44
C ASN A 599 9.24 31.50 -8.06
N ASP A 600 10.07 31.45 -7.02
CA ASP A 600 9.59 31.50 -5.64
C ASP A 600 9.04 32.86 -5.25
N GLY A 601 9.50 33.95 -5.88
CA GLY A 601 9.00 35.32 -5.66
C GLY A 601 7.63 35.53 -6.25
N ASP A 602 7.36 35.01 -7.43
CA ASP A 602 6.05 35.05 -8.10
C ASP A 602 5.13 33.92 -7.64
N GLN A 603 5.68 32.93 -6.94
CA GLN A 603 5.02 31.66 -6.57
C GLN A 603 4.47 30.87 -7.77
N VAL A 604 5.20 30.88 -8.89
CA VAL A 604 4.82 30.19 -10.14
C VAL A 604 5.70 28.96 -10.36
N LEU A 605 5.06 27.86 -10.79
CA LEU A 605 5.71 26.61 -11.20
C LEU A 605 5.17 26.18 -12.57
N ALA A 606 6.06 25.76 -13.47
CA ALA A 606 5.66 25.13 -14.72
C ALA A 606 6.58 23.98 -15.09
N TYR A 607 6.00 22.86 -15.54
CA TYR A 607 6.74 21.70 -16.05
C TYR A 607 5.95 20.99 -17.14
N MET A 608 6.67 20.30 -18.01
CA MET A 608 6.06 19.45 -19.05
C MET A 608 6.20 17.98 -18.71
N ARG A 609 5.20 17.24 -19.15
CA ARG A 609 5.20 15.77 -19.15
C ARG A 609 4.55 15.25 -20.43
N GLY A 610 5.38 14.75 -21.36
CA GLY A 610 4.92 14.47 -22.73
C GLY A 610 4.45 15.77 -23.40
N ASP A 611 3.26 15.73 -23.96
CA ASP A 611 2.61 16.89 -24.59
C ASP A 611 1.79 17.75 -23.60
N LEU A 612 1.76 17.37 -22.32
CA LEU A 612 1.06 18.13 -21.27
C LEU A 612 1.99 19.16 -20.62
N LEU A 613 1.55 20.41 -20.56
CA LEU A 613 2.17 21.50 -19.81
C LEU A 613 1.32 21.76 -18.57
N PHE A 614 1.90 21.61 -17.39
CA PHE A 614 1.29 21.93 -16.10
C PHE A 614 1.83 23.25 -15.60
N VAL A 615 0.94 24.17 -15.26
CA VAL A 615 1.28 25.51 -14.77
C VAL A 615 0.50 25.80 -13.49
N PHE A 616 1.20 26.26 -12.46
CA PHE A 616 0.63 26.59 -11.16
C PHE A 616 1.01 28.01 -10.77
N ASN A 617 0.03 28.80 -10.33
CA ASN A 617 0.22 30.05 -9.65
C ASN A 617 -0.25 29.89 -8.20
N PHE A 618 0.66 29.68 -7.26
CA PHE A 618 0.35 29.54 -5.83
C PHE A 618 0.16 30.90 -5.12
N SER A 619 0.44 32.03 -5.81
CA SER A 619 0.28 33.34 -5.20
C SER A 619 -1.16 33.56 -4.74
N PRO A 620 -1.37 33.98 -3.47
CA PRO A 620 -2.73 34.21 -2.94
C PRO A 620 -3.41 35.44 -3.53
N THR A 621 -2.64 36.39 -4.05
CA THR A 621 -3.16 37.74 -4.40
C THR A 621 -2.76 38.23 -5.78
N THR A 622 -1.73 37.65 -6.39
CA THR A 622 -1.20 38.16 -7.66
C THR A 622 -1.67 37.29 -8.82
N SER A 623 -2.46 37.92 -9.71
CA SER A 623 -2.76 37.37 -11.03
C SER A 623 -1.84 38.01 -12.07
N PHE A 624 -1.31 37.17 -12.99
CA PHE A 624 -0.39 37.64 -14.05
C PHE A 624 -1.11 37.61 -15.38
N THR A 625 -1.12 38.75 -16.09
CA THR A 625 -1.87 38.91 -17.35
C THR A 625 -1.16 38.37 -18.57
N ASP A 626 0.15 38.18 -18.51
CA ASP A 626 0.96 37.85 -19.70
C ASP A 626 2.26 37.11 -19.28
N TYR A 627 2.11 36.05 -18.46
CA TYR A 627 3.26 35.30 -17.94
C TYR A 627 3.85 34.36 -19.01
N GLY A 628 5.12 34.54 -19.35
CA GLY A 628 5.76 33.85 -20.46
C GLY A 628 6.53 32.61 -20.06
N PHE A 629 6.37 31.54 -20.84
CA PHE A 629 7.10 30.27 -20.69
C PHE A 629 7.82 29.90 -21.99
N LEU A 630 9.08 29.45 -21.88
CA LEU A 630 9.81 28.85 -22.98
C LEU A 630 9.45 27.38 -23.10
N VAL A 631 8.52 27.05 -23.97
CA VAL A 631 8.03 25.70 -24.24
C VAL A 631 8.33 25.31 -25.70
N PRO A 632 8.19 24.04 -26.11
CA PRO A 632 8.26 23.64 -27.51
C PRO A 632 7.30 24.46 -28.39
N VAL A 633 7.80 25.01 -29.49
CA VAL A 633 7.01 25.83 -30.43
C VAL A 633 5.77 25.09 -30.90
N GLY A 634 4.62 25.77 -30.90
CA GLY A 634 3.35 25.21 -31.37
C GLY A 634 2.12 25.85 -30.78
N SER A 635 1.01 25.16 -30.88
CA SER A 635 -0.27 25.52 -30.33
C SER A 635 -0.60 24.64 -29.10
N TYR A 636 -1.33 25.25 -28.14
CA TYR A 636 -1.67 24.63 -26.86
C TYR A 636 -3.13 24.89 -26.52
N ASP A 637 -3.89 23.84 -26.25
CA ASP A 637 -5.28 23.94 -25.78
C ASP A 637 -5.35 23.64 -24.28
N VAL A 638 -6.16 24.42 -23.55
CA VAL A 638 -6.44 24.15 -22.14
C VAL A 638 -7.27 22.88 -22.02
N VAL A 639 -6.79 21.90 -21.27
CA VAL A 639 -7.48 20.62 -21.03
C VAL A 639 -7.95 20.46 -19.58
N LEU A 640 -7.48 21.31 -18.68
CA LEU A 640 -7.95 21.41 -17.30
C LEU A 640 -7.59 22.78 -16.74
N ASP A 641 -8.59 23.48 -16.18
CA ASP A 641 -8.42 24.70 -15.41
C ASP A 641 -9.06 24.51 -14.03
N SER A 642 -8.25 24.61 -12.97
CA SER A 642 -8.74 24.50 -11.59
C SER A 642 -9.68 25.63 -11.17
N ASP A 643 -9.66 26.75 -11.89
CA ASP A 643 -10.54 27.92 -11.67
C ASP A 643 -11.81 27.88 -12.54
N ASN A 644 -12.05 26.82 -13.31
CA ASN A 644 -13.29 26.69 -14.07
C ASN A 644 -14.50 26.64 -13.11
N LYS A 645 -15.59 27.29 -13.54
CA LYS A 645 -16.85 27.37 -12.75
C LYS A 645 -17.44 25.99 -12.44
N CYS A 646 -17.22 25.00 -13.31
CA CYS A 646 -17.68 23.62 -13.06
C CYS A 646 -16.95 22.96 -11.88
N PHE A 647 -15.85 23.52 -11.41
CA PHE A 647 -15.08 23.11 -10.24
C PHE A 647 -15.12 24.14 -9.10
N GLY A 648 -16.13 25.01 -9.09
CA GLY A 648 -16.31 26.03 -8.07
C GLY A 648 -15.32 27.19 -8.14
N GLY A 649 -14.70 27.43 -9.29
CA GLY A 649 -13.81 28.56 -9.54
C GLY A 649 -14.55 29.79 -10.13
N ASN A 650 -13.79 30.83 -10.41
CA ASN A 650 -14.29 32.08 -10.97
C ASN A 650 -14.50 32.02 -12.48
N GLY A 651 -13.74 31.14 -13.17
CA GLY A 651 -13.76 31.00 -14.63
C GLY A 651 -13.14 32.22 -15.34
N PHE A 652 -11.96 32.63 -14.89
CA PHE A 652 -11.27 33.76 -15.48
C PHE A 652 -10.60 33.47 -16.81
N ASN A 653 -10.33 32.19 -17.13
CA ASN A 653 -9.80 31.79 -18.40
C ASN A 653 -10.91 31.34 -19.36
N ASP A 654 -10.72 31.60 -20.65
CA ASP A 654 -11.54 31.04 -21.71
C ASP A 654 -10.87 29.79 -22.28
N GLU A 655 -11.33 28.61 -21.89
CA GLU A 655 -10.78 27.31 -22.30
C GLU A 655 -11.01 27.00 -23.79
N SER A 656 -11.85 27.77 -24.49
CA SER A 656 -12.07 27.60 -25.93
C SER A 656 -10.94 28.18 -26.78
N LEU A 657 -10.04 28.96 -26.18
CA LEU A 657 -8.94 29.61 -26.88
C LEU A 657 -7.76 28.67 -27.03
N THR A 658 -7.23 28.61 -28.27
CA THR A 658 -5.94 27.98 -28.56
C THR A 658 -4.83 29.00 -28.34
N HIS A 659 -3.89 28.68 -27.46
CA HIS A 659 -2.73 29.51 -27.17
C HIS A 659 -1.58 29.16 -28.13
N LEU A 660 -0.95 30.17 -28.72
CA LEU A 660 0.14 30.01 -29.67
C LEU A 660 1.44 30.53 -29.04
N THR A 661 2.55 29.83 -29.35
CA THR A 661 3.86 30.41 -29.07
C THR A 661 4.15 31.55 -30.06
N ASN A 662 4.69 32.65 -29.57
CA ASN A 662 4.99 33.84 -30.38
C ASN A 662 6.32 34.48 -29.96
N TYR A 663 6.95 35.19 -30.87
CA TYR A 663 8.09 36.02 -30.54
C TYR A 663 7.68 37.18 -29.62
N ASP A 664 8.45 37.37 -28.58
CA ASP A 664 8.29 38.54 -27.73
C ASP A 664 9.01 39.72 -28.37
N PRO A 665 8.34 40.90 -28.54
CA PRO A 665 8.97 42.09 -29.15
C PRO A 665 10.23 42.55 -28.41
N LEU A 666 10.37 42.26 -27.13
CA LEU A 666 11.55 42.61 -26.34
C LEU A 666 12.74 41.67 -26.57
N TYR A 667 12.47 40.44 -27.08
CA TYR A 667 13.49 39.39 -27.26
C TYR A 667 13.57 38.87 -28.70
N VAL A 668 13.13 39.62 -29.67
CA VAL A 668 13.12 39.25 -31.12
C VAL A 668 14.49 38.75 -31.60
N ASN A 669 15.57 39.35 -31.11
CA ASN A 669 16.94 38.98 -31.51
C ASN A 669 17.41 37.64 -30.94
N GLU A 670 16.69 37.05 -29.99
CA GLU A 670 17.02 35.76 -29.38
C GLU A 670 16.45 34.56 -30.18
N HIS A 671 15.61 34.83 -31.17
CA HIS A 671 14.88 33.80 -31.96
C HIS A 671 14.12 32.79 -31.09
N LYS A 672 13.59 33.25 -29.95
CA LYS A 672 12.80 32.46 -29.00
C LYS A 672 11.34 32.81 -29.10
N GLU A 673 10.50 31.78 -29.13
CA GLU A 673 9.05 31.94 -28.99
C GLU A 673 8.62 31.63 -27.56
N TRP A 674 7.68 32.42 -27.05
CA TRP A 674 7.14 32.31 -25.71
C TRP A 674 5.67 31.98 -25.78
N LEU A 675 5.23 31.02 -24.93
CA LEU A 675 3.83 30.83 -24.63
C LEU A 675 3.46 31.78 -23.49
N LYS A 676 2.56 32.73 -23.73
CA LYS A 676 2.11 33.68 -22.73
C LYS A 676 0.71 33.35 -22.28
N LEU A 677 0.51 33.31 -20.96
CA LEU A 677 -0.72 32.89 -20.33
C LEU A 677 -1.21 33.91 -19.30
N TYR A 678 -2.51 34.02 -19.16
CA TYR A 678 -3.12 34.62 -17.99
C TYR A 678 -3.12 33.58 -16.85
N LEU A 679 -2.55 33.95 -15.71
CA LEU A 679 -2.45 33.10 -14.54
C LEU A 679 -3.20 33.73 -13.36
N PRO A 680 -4.46 33.41 -13.12
CA PRO A 680 -5.15 33.86 -11.92
C PRO A 680 -4.45 33.39 -10.64
N ALA A 681 -4.61 34.15 -9.55
CA ALA A 681 -4.13 33.78 -8.24
C ALA A 681 -4.73 32.42 -7.78
N ARG A 682 -3.94 31.58 -7.11
CA ARG A 682 -4.36 30.22 -6.63
C ARG A 682 -5.00 29.36 -7.72
N THR A 683 -4.40 29.33 -8.90
CA THR A 683 -4.92 28.57 -10.06
C THR A 683 -3.86 27.62 -10.62
N ALA A 684 -4.32 26.48 -11.10
CA ALA A 684 -3.52 25.56 -11.89
C ALA A 684 -4.17 25.33 -13.26
N LEU A 685 -3.35 25.39 -14.32
CA LEU A 685 -3.73 25.11 -15.70
C LEU A 685 -2.99 23.89 -16.22
N VAL A 686 -3.68 23.06 -16.98
CA VAL A 686 -3.04 22.02 -17.79
C VAL A 686 -3.38 22.28 -19.25
N LEU A 687 -2.32 22.43 -20.05
CA LEU A 687 -2.46 22.63 -21.50
C LEU A 687 -1.87 21.43 -22.22
N LYS A 688 -2.49 21.06 -23.33
CA LYS A 688 -2.00 20.01 -24.22
C LYS A 688 -1.48 20.65 -25.50
N LYS A 689 -0.25 20.27 -25.88
CA LYS A 689 0.35 20.65 -27.16
C LYS A 689 -0.35 19.88 -28.29
N ASN A 690 -0.74 20.58 -29.37
CA ASN A 690 -1.33 20.04 -30.59
C ASN A 690 -0.28 19.55 -31.58
#